data_823eee1489dc535c04985fa432af566f
#
_entry.id   823eee1489dc535c04985fa432af566f
#
_cell.length_a   1.000
_cell.length_b   1.000
_cell.length_c   1.000
_cell.angle_alpha   90.00
_cell.angle_beta   90.00
_cell.angle_gamma   90.00
#
_symmetry.space_group_name_H-M   'P 1'
#
loop_
_entity.id
_entity.type
_entity.pdbx_description
1 polymer ?
#
loop_
_entity_poly.entity_id
_entity_poly.type
_entity_poly.pdbx_seq_one_letter_code
_entity_poly.pdbx_strand_id
1 'polypeptide(L)'
;MKKKLLLTILSCLLLLSLGLLTSCDSGNTPADSTVEGTSTSTDTPTDTPTAEVTSPTTEDTEEITDGTTEVATEEDTTEEITTEAETDDGIPLNNLTIGGVDIQNYTLVVQEGGAACVRNSADELIEYLEKATAGFRIEEKASDYEIVIGVTDRDTDKIKAAREAVELDGYTLLMDEGRLYITGSCDRGTMYGVYCFLEDYIGVRFLAKDTTVIINQDSVEVPADVHTTHNPVFEMRDTYWYDMRYDQTTANHAKDNSFYDSSTPVADIGGGIGYAGRFVHTINLLQDLPYQGNVQPCLTDEAVYQLVLSNVRKWLDANPEATIISVSQNDSDPGKLGCQCANCKAIDDREGTPMGSLLTFINRIANDIKDDYPGVYVDTLAYRYTRKAPKTIKPADNVIIRLCSIECCFTHALSDESCSKNKAFKEDIEAWAAICDNLYIWDYTYNAETYFTFFPNFDVLWNNVQFYKNHNVTGVFLEGQQVSVSGEFAELRSYLLAKLLWDPDMTKEEYYAYMDEFLQYYYGAGWEKIKEYMTTLTEHGKKHNPHVGIFDKGDKMFPAVDDKGKRNTKLSRDMLDLWLEAYELAETEEQKAHVEKSSIQAYYLCHLSGSSAERIKYLKKVYALCEKYGIEYYKYVQPMPDSSNSNNLNSLI
;
A
#
# COMPACT_ATOMS: atom_id res chain seq x y z
N MET A 1 26.45 3.37 10.42
CA MET A 1 25.30 3.86 11.19
C MET A 1 23.96 3.42 10.56
N LYS A 2 23.77 3.47 9.24
CA LYS A 2 22.51 3.04 8.55
C LYS A 2 22.11 1.57 8.80
N LYS A 3 23.04 0.62 8.86
CA LYS A 3 22.70 -0.80 9.15
C LYS A 3 22.22 -1.07 10.58
N LYS A 4 22.63 -0.29 11.57
CA LYS A 4 22.16 -0.46 12.97
C LYS A 4 20.76 0.14 13.20
N LEU A 5 20.42 1.20 12.46
CA LEU A 5 19.09 1.81 12.50
C LEU A 5 18.05 0.89 11.85
N LEU A 6 18.39 0.29 10.70
CA LEU A 6 17.53 -0.68 10.01
C LEU A 6 17.20 -1.91 10.88
N LEU A 7 18.21 -2.42 11.63
CA LEU A 7 17.97 -3.56 12.55
C LEU A 7 17.06 -3.19 13.73
N THR A 8 17.08 -1.96 14.19
CA THR A 8 16.24 -1.52 15.32
C THR A 8 14.78 -1.31 14.87
N ILE A 9 14.56 -0.80 13.67
CA ILE A 9 13.24 -0.62 13.06
C ILE A 9 12.64 -2.00 12.73
N LEU A 10 13.42 -2.91 12.16
CA LEU A 10 12.99 -4.29 11.89
C LEU A 10 12.62 -5.05 13.17
N SER A 11 13.34 -4.81 14.29
CA SER A 11 13.05 -5.43 15.59
C SER A 11 11.72 -4.94 16.20
N CYS A 12 11.31 -3.70 15.95
CA CYS A 12 10.03 -3.18 16.43
C CYS A 12 8.84 -3.69 15.60
N LEU A 13 9.02 -3.94 14.30
CA LEU A 13 8.00 -4.53 13.41
C LEU A 13 7.85 -6.04 13.62
N LEU A 14 8.93 -6.75 13.96
CA LEU A 14 8.88 -8.19 14.28
C LEU A 14 8.06 -8.52 15.53
N LEU A 15 7.87 -7.58 16.44
CA LEU A 15 7.06 -7.79 17.65
C LEU A 15 5.54 -7.73 17.37
N LEU A 16 5.12 -7.23 16.21
CA LEU A 16 3.71 -7.21 15.80
C LEU A 16 3.20 -8.54 15.25
N SER A 17 4.08 -9.47 14.92
CA SER A 17 3.75 -10.65 14.11
C SER A 17 3.90 -11.99 14.82
N LEU A 18 4.48 -12.01 16.01
CA LEU A 18 4.74 -13.28 16.72
C LEU A 18 3.51 -13.90 17.41
N GLY A 19 2.35 -13.26 17.33
CA GLY A 19 1.11 -13.75 17.95
C GLY A 19 0.27 -14.74 17.12
N LEU A 20 0.61 -14.99 15.84
CA LEU A 20 -0.26 -15.69 14.90
C LEU A 20 0.12 -17.15 14.56
N LEU A 21 1.15 -17.73 15.17
CA LEU A 21 1.71 -18.99 14.69
C LEU A 21 1.63 -20.19 15.66
N THR A 22 0.65 -20.27 16.55
CA THR A 22 0.41 -21.56 17.25
C THR A 22 -1.06 -21.86 17.31
N SER A 23 -1.61 -22.45 16.29
CA SER A 23 -2.70 -23.43 16.39
C SER A 23 -3.26 -23.79 15.02
N CYS A 24 -2.77 -24.83 14.45
CA CYS A 24 -3.53 -25.73 13.57
C CYS A 24 -2.98 -27.12 13.79
N ASP A 25 -3.57 -27.87 14.67
CA ASP A 25 -3.62 -29.32 14.45
C ASP A 25 -5.02 -29.87 14.77
N SER A 26 -5.38 -30.76 13.89
CA SER A 26 -6.68 -31.28 13.57
C SER A 26 -7.21 -32.30 14.55
N GLY A 27 -8.50 -32.22 14.80
CA GLY A 27 -9.44 -33.33 14.59
C GLY A 27 -9.56 -34.44 15.63
N ASN A 28 -10.74 -34.54 16.07
CA ASN A 28 -11.58 -35.69 16.40
C ASN A 28 -12.04 -35.84 17.85
N THR A 29 -13.31 -35.71 17.97
CA THR A 29 -14.21 -36.07 19.07
C THR A 29 -14.35 -37.60 19.26
N PRO A 30 -15.15 -38.13 20.24
CA PRO A 30 -15.16 -37.87 21.69
C PRO A 30 -15.15 -39.18 22.50
N ALA A 31 -14.94 -39.13 23.81
CA ALA A 31 -15.66 -39.95 24.79
C ALA A 31 -15.13 -39.72 26.22
N ASP A 32 -16.02 -39.26 27.03
CA ASP A 32 -16.43 -39.58 28.40
C ASP A 32 -15.48 -40.42 29.29
N SER A 33 -15.15 -39.88 30.48
CA SER A 33 -15.38 -40.45 31.80
C SER A 33 -14.43 -39.84 32.86
N THR A 34 -15.03 -39.21 33.83
CA THR A 34 -14.80 -39.11 35.29
C THR A 34 -13.55 -39.73 35.93
N VAL A 35 -12.98 -39.02 36.87
CA VAL A 35 -12.74 -39.31 38.30
C VAL A 35 -11.44 -38.68 38.85
N GLU A 36 -11.63 -37.82 39.84
CA GLU A 36 -10.90 -37.47 41.07
C GLU A 36 -9.41 -37.83 41.30
N GLY A 37 -8.70 -36.89 41.92
CA GLY A 37 -7.79 -37.32 42.97
C GLY A 37 -6.52 -36.46 43.20
N THR A 38 -6.60 -35.45 44.05
CA THR A 38 -5.66 -35.05 45.16
C THR A 38 -4.15 -34.95 44.94
N SER A 39 -3.64 -33.76 45.12
CA SER A 39 -2.78 -33.25 46.23
C SER A 39 -1.26 -33.37 46.16
N THR A 40 -0.66 -32.27 46.59
CA THR A 40 0.56 -31.99 47.38
C THR A 40 1.89 -31.89 46.64
N SER A 41 2.43 -30.71 46.57
CA SER A 41 3.36 -29.95 47.43
C SER A 41 4.85 -30.13 47.15
N THR A 42 5.54 -28.96 47.19
CA THR A 42 6.90 -28.64 47.68
C THR A 42 8.08 -29.01 46.77
N ASP A 43 8.97 -28.15 46.42
CA ASP A 43 9.95 -27.30 47.10
C ASP A 43 10.96 -26.75 46.04
N THR A 44 11.36 -25.52 46.25
CA THR A 44 12.57 -24.92 45.71
C THR A 44 13.81 -25.42 46.50
N PRO A 45 15.07 -25.38 46.01
CA PRO A 45 15.82 -24.11 45.95
C PRO A 45 16.95 -23.99 44.91
N THR A 46 17.29 -22.73 44.64
CA THR A 46 18.61 -22.08 44.46
C THR A 46 19.81 -22.84 43.91
N ASP A 47 20.45 -22.26 42.86
CA ASP A 47 21.80 -21.66 42.97
C ASP A 47 22.35 -21.15 41.63
N THR A 48 22.88 -19.93 41.69
CA THR A 48 23.76 -19.30 40.71
C THR A 48 25.20 -19.83 40.88
N PRO A 49 26.06 -19.83 39.84
CA PRO A 49 27.18 -18.91 39.93
C PRO A 49 27.61 -18.17 38.66
N THR A 50 27.96 -16.93 38.85
CA THR A 50 28.82 -16.04 38.08
C THR A 50 30.20 -16.63 37.74
N ALA A 51 30.68 -16.32 36.52
CA ALA A 51 32.13 -16.26 36.25
C ALA A 51 32.44 -15.19 35.17
N GLU A 52 33.12 -14.15 35.59
CA GLU A 52 33.94 -13.25 34.79
C GLU A 52 35.15 -14.01 34.22
N VAL A 53 35.62 -13.61 33.03
CA VAL A 53 37.06 -13.55 32.70
C VAL A 53 37.27 -12.70 31.43
N THR A 54 37.79 -11.50 31.60
CA THR A 54 38.96 -10.76 31.06
C THR A 54 39.44 -10.99 29.64
N SER A 55 39.59 -9.87 28.95
CA SER A 55 40.40 -9.65 27.72
C SER A 55 41.90 -9.79 28.00
N PRO A 56 42.72 -9.98 26.97
CA PRO A 56 43.90 -9.13 26.85
C PRO A 56 44.10 -8.53 25.44
N THR A 57 44.58 -7.30 25.47
CA THR A 57 45.31 -6.52 24.47
C THR A 57 46.67 -7.11 24.17
N THR A 58 47.15 -6.99 22.91
CA THR A 58 48.48 -6.44 22.58
C THR A 58 48.63 -6.15 21.09
N GLU A 59 49.24 -5.02 20.84
CA GLU A 59 49.79 -4.48 19.60
C GLU A 59 50.89 -5.40 19.02
N ASP A 60 51.14 -5.30 17.73
CA ASP A 60 52.46 -5.02 17.17
C ASP A 60 52.39 -4.64 15.70
N THR A 61 53.07 -3.57 15.37
CA THR A 61 53.46 -2.97 14.11
C THR A 61 54.63 -3.70 13.51
N GLU A 62 54.64 -3.87 12.16
CA GLU A 62 55.89 -3.88 11.36
C GLU A 62 55.66 -3.33 9.96
N GLU A 63 56.37 -2.25 9.66
CA GLU A 63 56.69 -1.71 8.34
C GLU A 63 57.65 -2.64 7.60
N ILE A 64 57.48 -2.84 6.29
CA ILE A 64 58.61 -3.12 5.37
C ILE A 64 58.33 -2.42 4.02
N THR A 65 59.36 -1.74 3.60
CA THR A 65 59.57 -0.84 2.49
C THR A 65 59.67 -1.53 1.10
N ASP A 66 59.24 -0.76 0.13
CA ASP A 66 59.87 -0.42 -1.16
C ASP A 66 60.32 -1.51 -2.15
N GLY A 67 59.85 -1.38 -3.39
CA GLY A 67 60.28 -2.13 -4.54
C GLY A 67 59.63 -1.62 -5.85
N THR A 68 60.16 -0.50 -6.37
CA THR A 68 59.85 0.03 -7.69
C THR A 68 60.17 -0.94 -8.79
N THR A 69 59.21 -1.17 -9.71
CA THR A 69 59.51 -1.61 -11.08
C THR A 69 58.52 -0.91 -12.02
N GLU A 70 59.07 -0.04 -12.85
CA GLU A 70 58.41 0.58 -14.00
C GLU A 70 58.00 -0.50 -15.01
N VAL A 71 56.75 -0.51 -15.44
CA VAL A 71 56.31 -1.11 -16.70
C VAL A 71 55.33 -0.16 -17.37
N ALA A 72 55.56 0.00 -18.66
CA ALA A 72 55.00 0.94 -19.60
C ALA A 72 53.48 1.12 -19.57
N THR A 73 53.09 2.38 -19.76
CA THR A 73 51.74 2.83 -20.07
C THR A 73 51.32 2.36 -21.47
N GLU A 74 50.33 1.47 -21.54
CA GLU A 74 49.43 1.39 -22.67
C GLU A 74 48.20 2.25 -22.32
N GLU A 75 47.93 3.26 -23.14
CA GLU A 75 46.69 4.05 -23.11
C GLU A 75 45.54 3.13 -23.51
N ASP A 76 44.78 2.69 -22.54
CA ASP A 76 43.48 2.08 -22.75
C ASP A 76 42.43 3.19 -22.79
N THR A 77 42.03 3.55 -24.00
CA THR A 77 40.85 4.39 -24.25
C THR A 77 39.62 3.60 -23.87
N THR A 78 39.18 3.75 -22.64
CA THR A 78 37.81 3.39 -22.25
C THR A 78 36.85 4.33 -22.98
N GLU A 79 36.29 3.86 -24.09
CA GLU A 79 35.04 4.37 -24.62
C GLU A 79 34.00 4.18 -23.49
N GLU A 80 33.54 5.26 -22.91
CA GLU A 80 32.28 5.29 -22.17
C GLU A 80 31.21 4.84 -23.17
N ILE A 81 30.77 3.58 -23.07
CA ILE A 81 29.51 3.14 -23.65
C ILE A 81 28.42 3.76 -22.79
N THR A 82 28.04 4.97 -23.12
CA THR A 82 26.71 5.48 -22.77
C THR A 82 25.73 4.58 -23.55
N THR A 83 25.21 3.57 -22.92
CA THR A 83 23.98 2.91 -23.37
C THR A 83 22.87 3.92 -23.16
N GLU A 84 22.67 4.82 -24.13
CA GLU A 84 21.37 5.40 -24.37
C GLU A 84 20.45 4.20 -24.62
N ALA A 85 19.52 3.95 -23.68
CA ALA A 85 18.41 3.07 -23.94
C ALA A 85 17.68 3.68 -25.14
N GLU A 86 17.72 2.99 -26.29
CA GLU A 86 16.85 3.30 -27.41
C GLU A 86 15.42 3.05 -26.88
N THR A 87 14.81 4.13 -26.37
CA THR A 87 13.37 4.20 -26.17
C THR A 87 12.75 4.02 -27.55
N ASP A 88 11.67 3.23 -27.62
CA ASP A 88 10.79 3.12 -28.77
C ASP A 88 10.72 4.48 -29.45
N ASP A 89 11.16 4.56 -30.71
CA ASP A 89 11.20 5.78 -31.52
C ASP A 89 9.81 6.28 -31.85
N GLY A 90 9.01 6.47 -30.81
CA GLY A 90 7.73 7.12 -30.89
C GLY A 90 7.93 8.52 -31.47
N ILE A 91 7.09 8.93 -32.38
CA ILE A 91 7.10 10.26 -33.00
C ILE A 91 6.98 11.28 -31.85
N PRO A 92 8.01 12.11 -31.60
CA PRO A 92 7.94 13.09 -30.53
C PRO A 92 6.75 14.02 -30.75
N LEU A 93 6.18 14.53 -29.67
CA LEU A 93 5.12 15.54 -29.73
C LEU A 93 5.63 16.78 -30.44
N ASN A 94 5.28 16.93 -31.72
CA ASN A 94 5.82 17.97 -32.57
C ASN A 94 5.06 19.31 -32.44
N ASN A 95 3.86 19.27 -31.81
CA ASN A 95 3.03 20.46 -31.67
C ASN A 95 2.23 20.41 -30.37
N LEU A 96 2.69 21.16 -29.37
CA LEU A 96 1.96 21.43 -28.14
C LEU A 96 1.58 22.91 -28.10
N THR A 97 0.27 23.19 -28.09
CA THR A 97 -0.25 24.54 -27.93
C THR A 97 -1.09 24.66 -26.66
N ILE A 98 -1.00 25.82 -26.01
CA ILE A 98 -1.86 26.20 -24.90
C ILE A 98 -2.62 27.45 -25.32
N GLY A 99 -3.95 27.37 -25.38
CA GLY A 99 -4.78 28.47 -25.86
C GLY A 99 -4.46 28.90 -27.31
N GLY A 100 -4.03 27.96 -28.15
CA GLY A 100 -3.62 28.22 -29.52
C GLY A 100 -2.24 28.84 -29.69
N VAL A 101 -1.46 29.00 -28.61
CA VAL A 101 -0.10 29.51 -28.62
C VAL A 101 0.89 28.38 -28.39
N ASP A 102 1.90 28.31 -29.26
CA ASP A 102 2.94 27.26 -29.15
C ASP A 102 3.65 27.35 -27.82
N ILE A 103 3.85 26.15 -27.19
CA ILE A 103 4.50 26.00 -25.89
C ILE A 103 5.87 26.67 -25.83
N GLN A 104 6.58 26.81 -26.95
CA GLN A 104 7.88 27.49 -27.04
C GLN A 104 7.82 28.97 -26.66
N ASN A 105 6.65 29.58 -26.67
CA ASN A 105 6.44 30.95 -26.23
C ASN A 105 6.12 31.08 -24.74
N TYR A 106 5.88 29.96 -24.08
CA TYR A 106 5.57 29.93 -22.65
C TYR A 106 6.84 29.94 -21.80
N THR A 107 6.71 30.50 -20.61
CA THR A 107 7.69 30.42 -19.54
C THR A 107 7.05 29.90 -18.27
N LEU A 108 7.86 29.40 -17.32
CA LEU A 108 7.39 28.85 -16.07
C LEU A 108 7.52 29.86 -14.94
N VAL A 109 6.46 30.00 -14.17
CA VAL A 109 6.43 30.77 -12.91
C VAL A 109 5.99 29.82 -11.80
N VAL A 110 6.82 29.64 -10.79
CA VAL A 110 6.58 28.72 -9.68
C VAL A 110 6.43 29.48 -8.38
N GLN A 111 5.53 29.03 -7.53
CA GLN A 111 5.32 29.54 -6.17
C GLN A 111 6.65 29.71 -5.43
N GLU A 112 6.84 30.86 -4.77
CA GLU A 112 7.97 31.10 -3.89
C GLU A 112 7.63 30.67 -2.44
N GLY A 113 8.54 29.96 -1.78
CA GLY A 113 8.45 29.64 -0.34
C GLY A 113 7.40 28.59 0.05
N GLY A 114 6.88 27.82 -0.91
CA GLY A 114 6.02 26.66 -0.66
C GLY A 114 6.80 25.43 -0.22
N ALA A 115 6.10 24.31 0.01
CA ALA A 115 6.73 23.01 0.24
C ALA A 115 7.56 22.57 -0.97
N ALA A 116 8.59 21.76 -0.74
CA ALA A 116 9.51 21.29 -1.79
C ALA A 116 8.77 20.52 -2.89
N CYS A 117 7.65 19.86 -2.58
CA CYS A 117 6.87 19.09 -3.55
C CYS A 117 6.37 19.94 -4.74
N VAL A 118 6.03 21.21 -4.53
CA VAL A 118 5.60 22.12 -5.62
C VAL A 118 6.76 22.37 -6.58
N ARG A 119 7.95 22.63 -6.04
CA ARG A 119 9.14 22.85 -6.87
C ARG A 119 9.57 21.59 -7.59
N ASN A 120 9.59 20.45 -6.88
CA ASN A 120 9.95 19.15 -7.46
C ASN A 120 9.01 18.77 -8.62
N SER A 121 7.69 18.95 -8.45
CA SER A 121 6.74 18.69 -9.55
C SER A 121 6.91 19.64 -10.74
N ALA A 122 7.30 20.90 -10.50
CA ALA A 122 7.60 21.84 -11.57
C ALA A 122 8.87 21.43 -12.34
N ASP A 123 9.90 20.96 -11.65
CA ASP A 123 11.12 20.43 -12.27
C ASP A 123 10.81 19.16 -13.11
N GLU A 124 9.96 18.26 -12.60
CA GLU A 124 9.47 17.10 -13.37
C GLU A 124 8.63 17.52 -14.59
N LEU A 125 7.81 18.57 -14.48
CA LEU A 125 7.09 19.11 -15.65
C LEU A 125 8.06 19.49 -16.77
N ILE A 126 9.14 20.21 -16.43
CA ILE A 126 10.17 20.61 -17.41
C ILE A 126 10.81 19.36 -18.03
N GLU A 127 11.20 18.39 -17.20
CA GLU A 127 11.86 17.16 -17.64
C GLU A 127 10.99 16.35 -18.60
N TYR A 128 9.71 16.14 -18.26
CA TYR A 128 8.80 15.37 -19.13
C TYR A 128 8.42 16.12 -20.40
N LEU A 129 8.30 17.44 -20.35
CA LEU A 129 8.14 18.23 -21.57
C LEU A 129 9.36 18.13 -22.48
N GLU A 130 10.58 18.17 -21.94
CA GLU A 130 11.80 18.00 -22.71
C GLU A 130 11.85 16.63 -23.40
N LYS A 131 11.47 15.56 -22.69
CA LYS A 131 11.41 14.21 -23.23
C LYS A 131 10.30 14.05 -24.28
N ALA A 132 9.10 14.60 -24.02
CA ALA A 132 7.95 14.46 -24.90
C ALA A 132 8.07 15.25 -26.20
N THR A 133 8.84 16.34 -26.24
CA THR A 133 8.91 17.30 -27.34
C THR A 133 10.26 17.31 -28.07
N ALA A 134 10.99 16.22 -28.07
CA ALA A 134 12.31 16.11 -28.69
C ALA A 134 13.32 17.16 -28.22
N GLY A 135 13.35 17.41 -26.89
CA GLY A 135 14.32 18.28 -26.25
C GLY A 135 13.90 19.73 -26.13
N PHE A 136 12.63 20.05 -26.40
CA PHE A 136 12.11 21.37 -26.10
C PHE A 136 11.98 21.59 -24.58
N ARG A 137 12.37 22.77 -24.09
CA ARG A 137 12.35 23.08 -22.66
C ARG A 137 11.71 24.44 -22.39
N ILE A 138 10.81 24.50 -21.42
CA ILE A 138 10.30 25.74 -20.86
C ILE A 138 11.37 26.36 -19.94
N GLU A 139 11.63 27.66 -20.08
CA GLU A 139 12.59 28.38 -19.25
C GLU A 139 11.88 29.28 -18.24
N GLU A 140 12.49 29.50 -17.09
CA GLU A 140 12.04 30.47 -16.09
C GLU A 140 12.53 31.91 -16.49
N LYS A 141 11.84 32.54 -17.41
CA LYS A 141 12.13 33.92 -17.85
C LYS A 141 10.83 34.68 -18.06
N ALA A 142 10.89 36.00 -18.11
CA ALA A 142 9.71 36.81 -18.36
C ALA A 142 9.16 36.59 -19.78
N SER A 143 7.88 36.35 -19.89
CA SER A 143 7.10 36.21 -21.14
C SER A 143 5.69 36.78 -20.94
N ASP A 144 5.01 37.06 -22.06
CA ASP A 144 3.59 37.40 -22.04
C ASP A 144 2.70 36.14 -21.82
N TYR A 145 3.30 34.94 -22.00
CA TYR A 145 2.65 33.65 -21.83
C TYR A 145 3.35 32.85 -20.74
N GLU A 146 2.64 32.49 -19.70
CA GLU A 146 3.20 31.83 -18.51
C GLU A 146 2.39 30.58 -18.15
N ILE A 147 3.10 29.51 -17.75
CA ILE A 147 2.52 28.42 -16.93
C ILE A 147 2.82 28.81 -15.48
N VAL A 148 1.78 28.99 -14.69
CA VAL A 148 1.88 29.46 -13.31
C VAL A 148 1.52 28.32 -12.37
N ILE A 149 2.46 27.88 -11.54
CA ILE A 149 2.31 26.76 -10.61
C ILE A 149 2.23 27.28 -9.17
N GLY A 150 1.12 26.97 -8.50
CA GLY A 150 0.88 27.31 -7.11
C GLY A 150 0.38 28.74 -6.88
N VAL A 151 0.69 29.32 -5.71
CA VAL A 151 0.27 30.66 -5.28
C VAL A 151 1.36 31.65 -5.65
N THR A 152 1.04 32.64 -6.48
CA THR A 152 2.02 33.59 -6.99
C THR A 152 1.47 35.03 -7.00
N ASP A 153 2.32 36.01 -7.33
CA ASP A 153 1.93 37.41 -7.57
C ASP A 153 1.14 37.62 -8.88
N ARG A 154 0.98 36.55 -9.70
CA ARG A 154 0.13 36.51 -10.90
C ARG A 154 -1.35 36.25 -10.57
N ASP A 155 -1.68 35.90 -9.34
CA ASP A 155 -3.03 35.50 -8.95
C ASP A 155 -4.04 36.65 -9.14
N THR A 156 -4.95 36.47 -10.10
CA THR A 156 -6.13 37.30 -10.27
C THR A 156 -7.22 36.93 -9.25
N ASP A 157 -8.26 37.75 -9.12
CA ASP A 157 -9.40 37.42 -8.26
C ASP A 157 -10.12 36.17 -8.76
N LYS A 158 -10.11 35.87 -10.08
CA LYS A 158 -10.65 34.64 -10.66
C LYS A 158 -9.86 33.42 -10.18
N ILE A 159 -8.53 33.50 -10.15
CA ILE A 159 -7.67 32.40 -9.69
C ILE A 159 -7.86 32.13 -8.20
N LYS A 160 -7.92 33.18 -7.38
CA LYS A 160 -8.19 33.04 -5.95
C LYS A 160 -9.54 32.36 -5.69
N ALA A 161 -10.60 32.83 -6.38
CA ALA A 161 -11.92 32.21 -6.25
C ALA A 161 -11.95 30.75 -6.73
N ALA A 162 -11.24 30.43 -7.82
CA ALA A 162 -11.14 29.04 -8.29
C ALA A 162 -10.41 28.15 -7.28
N ARG A 163 -9.34 28.64 -6.65
CA ARG A 163 -8.60 27.92 -5.61
C ARG A 163 -9.44 27.73 -4.33
N GLU A 164 -10.21 28.73 -3.92
CA GLU A 164 -11.10 28.66 -2.77
C GLU A 164 -12.25 27.65 -2.95
N ALA A 165 -12.57 27.28 -4.20
CA ALA A 165 -13.56 26.25 -4.52
C ALA A 165 -12.98 24.83 -4.53
N VAL A 166 -11.68 24.67 -4.34
CA VAL A 166 -11.01 23.37 -4.27
C VAL A 166 -10.91 22.92 -2.82
N GLU A 167 -11.25 21.67 -2.57
CA GLU A 167 -11.27 21.05 -1.24
C GLU A 167 -10.17 20.00 -1.09
N LEU A 168 -9.86 19.63 0.15
CA LEU A 168 -8.86 18.61 0.51
C LEU A 168 -7.50 18.89 -0.16
N ASP A 169 -6.93 17.91 -0.84
CA ASP A 169 -5.73 18.03 -1.68
C ASP A 169 -6.06 18.00 -3.18
N GLY A 170 -7.20 18.58 -3.53
CA GLY A 170 -7.62 18.79 -4.91
C GLY A 170 -6.87 19.93 -5.59
N TYR A 171 -7.12 20.10 -6.89
CA TYR A 171 -6.49 21.12 -7.73
C TYR A 171 -7.47 21.74 -8.72
N THR A 172 -7.07 22.89 -9.25
CA THR A 172 -7.70 23.49 -10.43
C THR A 172 -6.64 23.84 -11.49
N LEU A 173 -7.02 23.62 -12.74
CA LEU A 173 -6.25 23.95 -13.93
C LEU A 173 -7.11 24.84 -14.79
N LEU A 174 -6.69 26.10 -15.04
CA LEU A 174 -7.49 27.04 -15.81
C LEU A 174 -6.66 28.08 -16.55
N MET A 175 -7.22 28.57 -17.66
CA MET A 175 -6.69 29.71 -18.42
C MET A 175 -7.28 31.01 -17.91
N ASP A 176 -6.41 32.00 -17.67
CA ASP A 176 -6.79 33.37 -17.38
C ASP A 176 -5.75 34.37 -17.93
N GLU A 177 -6.18 35.41 -18.62
CA GLU A 177 -5.31 36.47 -19.19
C GLU A 177 -4.09 35.95 -19.97
N GLY A 178 -4.24 34.83 -20.72
CA GLY A 178 -3.17 34.25 -21.54
C GLY A 178 -2.20 33.35 -20.75
N ARG A 179 -2.46 33.09 -19.47
CA ARG A 179 -1.68 32.21 -18.58
C ARG A 179 -2.43 30.93 -18.27
N LEU A 180 -1.69 29.84 -18.22
CA LEU A 180 -2.19 28.58 -17.68
C LEU A 180 -1.83 28.49 -16.20
N TYR A 181 -2.83 28.39 -15.33
CA TYR A 181 -2.65 28.20 -13.90
C TYR A 181 -2.87 26.76 -13.50
N ILE A 182 -1.94 26.19 -12.73
CA ILE A 182 -2.03 24.89 -12.07
C ILE A 182 -1.87 25.15 -10.57
N THR A 183 -2.95 25.04 -9.80
CA THR A 183 -2.93 25.41 -8.38
C THR A 183 -3.92 24.55 -7.59
N GLY A 184 -3.63 24.24 -6.33
CA GLY A 184 -4.45 23.43 -5.46
C GLY A 184 -4.91 24.18 -4.20
N SER A 185 -5.76 23.55 -3.41
CA SER A 185 -6.15 24.00 -2.07
C SER A 185 -4.95 24.11 -1.11
N CYS A 186 -3.90 23.30 -1.38
CA CYS A 186 -2.64 23.22 -0.63
C CYS A 186 -1.50 22.88 -1.59
N ASP A 187 -0.26 22.88 -1.08
CA ASP A 187 0.94 22.57 -1.87
C ASP A 187 0.89 21.17 -2.49
N ARG A 188 0.40 20.15 -1.74
CA ARG A 188 0.20 18.80 -2.27
C ARG A 188 -0.83 18.75 -3.40
N GLY A 189 -1.95 19.47 -3.28
CA GLY A 189 -2.95 19.58 -4.35
C GLY A 189 -2.37 20.24 -5.61
N THR A 190 -1.51 21.24 -5.44
CA THR A 190 -0.78 21.87 -6.55
C THR A 190 0.13 20.86 -7.26
N MET A 191 0.91 20.09 -6.53
CA MET A 191 1.75 19.00 -7.06
C MET A 191 0.90 17.97 -7.84
N TYR A 192 -0.22 17.52 -7.28
CA TYR A 192 -1.13 16.60 -7.98
C TYR A 192 -1.71 17.20 -9.26
N GLY A 193 -2.00 18.51 -9.27
CA GLY A 193 -2.42 19.22 -10.47
C GLY A 193 -1.37 19.16 -11.59
N VAL A 194 -0.08 19.27 -11.25
CA VAL A 194 1.02 19.12 -12.22
C VAL A 194 1.08 17.70 -12.77
N TYR A 195 1.00 16.68 -11.91
CA TYR A 195 1.01 15.29 -12.37
C TYR A 195 -0.22 14.95 -13.22
N CYS A 196 -1.39 15.45 -12.87
CA CYS A 196 -2.59 15.28 -13.72
C CYS A 196 -2.42 15.99 -15.08
N PHE A 197 -1.82 17.17 -15.12
CA PHE A 197 -1.51 17.85 -16.39
C PHE A 197 -0.56 17.01 -17.27
N LEU A 198 0.47 16.43 -16.68
CA LEU A 198 1.38 15.52 -17.37
C LEU A 198 0.65 14.25 -17.90
N GLU A 199 -0.23 13.66 -17.08
CA GLU A 199 -0.99 12.48 -17.49
C GLU A 199 -2.04 12.78 -18.57
N ASP A 200 -2.81 13.85 -18.41
CA ASP A 200 -3.99 14.15 -19.22
C ASP A 200 -3.64 14.78 -20.57
N TYR A 201 -2.59 15.63 -20.60
CA TYR A 201 -2.22 16.38 -21.80
C TYR A 201 -0.92 15.90 -22.43
N ILE A 202 0.10 15.59 -21.64
CA ILE A 202 1.41 15.23 -22.19
C ILE A 202 1.52 13.73 -22.48
N GLY A 203 0.63 12.91 -21.88
CA GLY A 203 0.60 11.47 -22.09
C GLY A 203 1.58 10.70 -21.21
N VAL A 204 2.11 11.32 -20.15
CA VAL A 204 2.97 10.64 -19.17
C VAL A 204 2.15 9.59 -18.43
N ARG A 205 2.73 8.42 -18.21
CA ARG A 205 2.16 7.35 -17.37
C ARG A 205 3.20 6.89 -16.36
N PHE A 206 2.95 7.18 -15.11
CA PHE A 206 3.73 6.70 -13.96
C PHE A 206 3.26 5.29 -13.59
N LEU A 207 3.78 4.26 -14.28
CA LEU A 207 3.30 2.88 -14.15
C LEU A 207 3.80 2.20 -12.88
N ALA A 208 5.08 2.40 -12.55
CA ALA A 208 5.73 1.82 -11.39
C ALA A 208 6.93 2.68 -10.98
N LYS A 209 7.56 2.37 -9.85
CA LYS A 209 8.69 3.10 -9.29
C LYS A 209 9.78 3.46 -10.30
N ASP A 210 10.21 2.49 -11.10
CA ASP A 210 11.30 2.65 -12.05
C ASP A 210 10.79 2.61 -13.52
N THR A 211 9.48 2.77 -13.73
CA THR A 211 8.86 2.66 -15.06
C THR A 211 7.88 3.80 -15.30
N THR A 212 8.32 4.78 -16.07
CA THR A 212 7.49 5.88 -16.58
C THR A 212 7.57 5.88 -18.09
N VAL A 213 6.43 5.94 -18.75
CA VAL A 213 6.34 6.00 -20.21
C VAL A 213 5.65 7.28 -20.66
N ILE A 214 5.92 7.71 -21.87
CA ILE A 214 5.22 8.82 -22.52
C ILE A 214 4.48 8.25 -23.72
N ILE A 215 3.16 8.32 -23.68
CA ILE A 215 2.33 7.88 -24.81
C ILE A 215 2.44 8.92 -25.92
N ASN A 216 2.97 8.50 -27.05
CA ASN A 216 3.20 9.38 -28.18
C ASN A 216 1.90 9.95 -28.74
N GLN A 217 1.91 11.25 -29.00
CA GLN A 217 0.82 12.00 -29.60
C GLN A 217 1.36 12.88 -30.74
N ASP A 218 0.65 12.97 -31.86
CA ASP A 218 1.06 13.81 -33.00
C ASP A 218 0.99 15.29 -32.63
N SER A 219 -0.02 15.69 -31.87
CA SER A 219 -0.23 17.06 -31.40
C SER A 219 -1.13 17.09 -30.17
N VAL A 220 -0.91 18.06 -29.31
CA VAL A 220 -1.74 18.35 -28.13
C VAL A 220 -2.14 19.81 -28.11
N GLU A 221 -3.40 20.08 -27.83
CA GLU A 221 -3.93 21.41 -27.60
C GLU A 221 -4.59 21.48 -26.21
N VAL A 222 -4.08 22.35 -25.35
CA VAL A 222 -4.75 22.76 -24.12
C VAL A 222 -5.70 23.91 -24.48
N PRO A 223 -7.03 23.74 -24.32
CA PRO A 223 -8.00 24.76 -24.77
C PRO A 223 -7.82 26.13 -24.09
N ALA A 224 -8.10 27.20 -24.84
CA ALA A 224 -8.02 28.57 -24.31
C ALA A 224 -9.04 28.86 -23.18
N ASP A 225 -10.06 28.06 -23.06
CA ASP A 225 -11.12 28.14 -22.05
C ASP A 225 -11.06 26.98 -21.04
N VAL A 226 -9.92 26.27 -20.98
CA VAL A 226 -9.76 25.16 -20.03
C VAL A 226 -10.05 25.64 -18.62
N HIS A 227 -10.87 24.89 -17.91
CA HIS A 227 -11.16 25.04 -16.51
C HIS A 227 -11.56 23.67 -15.93
N THR A 228 -10.58 22.99 -15.41
CA THR A 228 -10.76 21.69 -14.75
C THR A 228 -10.58 21.89 -13.24
N THR A 229 -11.48 21.36 -12.45
CA THR A 229 -11.36 21.30 -10.99
C THR A 229 -11.57 19.86 -10.56
N HIS A 230 -10.66 19.34 -9.76
CA HIS A 230 -10.76 18.01 -9.18
C HIS A 230 -10.71 18.10 -7.67
N ASN A 231 -11.75 17.56 -7.02
CA ASN A 231 -11.83 17.40 -5.57
C ASN A 231 -11.84 15.90 -5.26
N PRO A 232 -10.82 15.36 -4.61
CA PRO A 232 -10.79 13.94 -4.30
C PRO A 232 -11.94 13.58 -3.34
N VAL A 233 -12.59 12.46 -3.60
CA VAL A 233 -13.70 11.96 -2.76
C VAL A 233 -13.18 11.46 -1.41
N PHE A 234 -12.01 10.82 -1.43
CA PHE A 234 -11.38 10.29 -0.23
C PHE A 234 -10.29 11.24 0.28
N GLU A 235 -10.43 11.72 1.50
CA GLU A 235 -9.42 12.54 2.16
C GLU A 235 -8.15 11.75 2.50
N MET A 236 -8.28 10.45 2.81
CA MET A 236 -7.18 9.52 3.01
C MET A 236 -7.18 8.46 1.92
N ARG A 237 -6.06 8.32 1.25
CA ARG A 237 -5.84 7.34 0.17
C ARG A 237 -4.52 6.64 0.43
N ASP A 238 -4.55 5.32 0.59
CA ASP A 238 -3.37 4.51 0.89
C ASP A 238 -3.51 3.11 0.28
N THR A 239 -2.64 2.77 -0.65
CA THR A 239 -2.62 1.46 -1.29
C THR A 239 -1.69 0.47 -0.59
N TYR A 240 -0.85 0.91 0.31
CA TYR A 240 0.03 0.17 1.21
C TYR A 240 0.85 -0.96 0.55
N TRP A 241 1.27 -0.75 -0.69
CA TRP A 241 2.22 -1.61 -1.39
C TRP A 241 3.65 -1.19 -1.09
N TYR A 242 4.63 -2.09 -1.32
CA TYR A 242 6.02 -1.86 -0.92
C TYR A 242 6.59 -0.56 -1.48
N ASP A 243 6.47 -0.32 -2.79
CA ASP A 243 7.01 0.87 -3.42
C ASP A 243 6.25 2.14 -3.00
N MET A 244 4.94 2.09 -2.85
CA MET A 244 4.12 3.20 -2.34
C MET A 244 4.53 3.62 -0.92
N ARG A 245 4.93 2.64 -0.11
CA ARG A 245 5.34 2.90 1.27
C ARG A 245 6.78 3.42 1.41
N TYR A 246 7.70 2.93 0.58
CA TYR A 246 9.14 3.19 0.76
C TYR A 246 9.74 4.10 -0.30
N ASP A 247 8.98 4.49 -1.31
CA ASP A 247 9.37 5.45 -2.33
C ASP A 247 8.38 6.60 -2.42
N GLN A 248 8.81 7.77 -1.94
CA GLN A 248 7.97 8.95 -1.85
C GLN A 248 7.53 9.47 -3.22
N THR A 249 8.41 9.42 -4.22
CA THR A 249 8.11 9.86 -5.58
C THR A 249 7.00 9.00 -6.18
N THR A 250 7.11 7.68 -6.05
CA THR A 250 6.05 6.75 -6.48
C THR A 250 4.71 7.03 -5.80
N ALA A 251 4.71 7.26 -4.48
CA ALA A 251 3.49 7.60 -3.74
C ALA A 251 2.88 8.95 -4.22
N ASN A 252 3.71 9.95 -4.49
CA ASN A 252 3.25 11.24 -5.01
C ASN A 252 2.64 11.11 -6.41
N HIS A 253 3.27 10.39 -7.32
CA HIS A 253 2.74 10.10 -8.65
C HIS A 253 1.40 9.34 -8.58
N ALA A 254 1.28 8.45 -7.62
CA ALA A 254 0.05 7.69 -7.34
C ALA A 254 -1.06 8.51 -6.64
N LYS A 255 -0.76 9.71 -6.16
CA LYS A 255 -1.63 10.56 -5.32
C LYS A 255 -2.03 9.88 -4.00
N ASP A 256 -1.24 8.93 -3.50
CA ASP A 256 -1.32 8.42 -2.13
C ASP A 256 -0.89 9.52 -1.15
N ASN A 257 -1.63 9.71 -0.06
CA ASN A 257 -1.43 10.84 0.85
C ASN A 257 -1.32 10.45 2.34
N SER A 258 -1.12 9.18 2.63
CA SER A 258 -0.94 8.68 3.98
C SER A 258 0.51 8.23 4.20
N PHE A 259 1.09 8.60 5.35
CA PHE A 259 2.49 8.29 5.69
C PHE A 259 2.55 7.75 7.12
N TYR A 260 3.05 6.53 7.25
CA TYR A 260 3.27 5.90 8.56
C TYR A 260 4.68 6.08 9.10
N ASP A 261 5.63 6.39 8.23
CA ASP A 261 7.00 6.57 8.65
C ASP A 261 7.26 8.03 9.03
N SER A 262 7.35 8.29 10.34
CA SER A 262 7.73 9.59 10.89
C SER A 262 9.13 10.06 10.47
N SER A 263 9.89 9.24 9.73
CA SER A 263 11.21 9.60 9.20
C SER A 263 11.17 10.40 7.91
N THR A 264 10.03 10.47 7.22
CA THR A 264 9.86 11.28 6.00
C THR A 264 9.46 12.70 6.38
N PRO A 265 10.21 13.75 5.97
CA PRO A 265 9.84 15.12 6.23
C PRO A 265 8.48 15.44 5.62
N VAL A 266 7.49 15.78 6.43
CA VAL A 266 6.13 16.12 5.98
C VAL A 266 6.14 17.28 4.99
N ALA A 267 7.09 18.20 5.11
CA ALA A 267 7.26 19.35 4.23
C ALA A 267 7.58 18.98 2.77
N ASP A 268 8.30 17.87 2.53
CA ASP A 268 8.68 17.45 1.18
C ASP A 268 7.49 16.98 0.34
N ILE A 269 6.37 16.66 0.98
CA ILE A 269 5.15 16.19 0.32
C ILE A 269 3.98 17.18 0.44
N GLY A 270 4.22 18.37 0.91
CA GLY A 270 3.18 19.39 1.09
C GLY A 270 2.22 19.11 2.23
N GLY A 271 2.67 18.39 3.24
CA GLY A 271 1.82 17.88 4.32
C GLY A 271 1.13 16.56 3.97
N GLY A 272 0.59 15.86 4.95
CA GLY A 272 -0.06 14.57 4.79
C GLY A 272 -0.94 14.22 5.98
N ILE A 273 -1.68 13.12 5.87
CA ILE A 273 -2.42 12.56 6.98
C ILE A 273 -1.45 11.76 7.84
N GLY A 274 -1.06 12.35 8.98
CA GLY A 274 -0.09 11.77 9.91
C GLY A 274 -0.74 11.24 11.18
N TYR A 275 -0.15 10.17 11.73
CA TYR A 275 -0.56 9.59 13.02
C TYR A 275 0.39 10.00 14.13
N ALA A 276 -0.18 10.42 15.28
CA ALA A 276 0.59 10.55 16.50
C ALA A 276 0.94 9.15 17.04
N GLY A 277 2.22 8.80 17.00
CA GLY A 277 2.73 7.52 17.47
C GLY A 277 2.44 6.36 16.50
N ARG A 278 1.62 5.40 16.88
CA ARG A 278 1.36 4.20 16.07
C ARG A 278 -0.01 4.24 15.39
N PHE A 279 -0.03 3.65 14.21
CA PHE A 279 -1.21 3.57 13.35
C PHE A 279 -2.33 2.69 13.92
N VAL A 280 -2.01 1.55 14.58
CA VAL A 280 -3.00 0.53 14.93
C VAL A 280 -2.58 -0.29 16.14
N HIS A 281 -3.54 -0.94 16.81
CA HIS A 281 -3.34 -1.83 17.97
C HIS A 281 -2.59 -1.13 19.11
N THR A 282 -3.08 0.02 19.50
CA THR A 282 -2.36 0.96 20.39
C THR A 282 -2.74 0.86 21.86
N ILE A 283 -3.89 0.26 22.19
CA ILE A 283 -4.48 0.40 23.53
C ILE A 283 -3.61 -0.16 24.67
N ASN A 284 -2.81 -1.22 24.43
CA ASN A 284 -1.85 -1.69 25.42
C ASN A 284 -0.64 -0.76 25.53
N LEU A 285 -0.18 -0.23 24.39
CA LEU A 285 0.96 0.70 24.35
C LEU A 285 0.62 2.00 25.09
N LEU A 286 -0.62 2.47 24.92
CA LEU A 286 -1.16 3.62 25.65
C LEU A 286 -1.38 3.34 27.15
N GLN A 287 -1.22 2.09 27.60
CA GLN A 287 -1.16 1.71 29.01
C GLN A 287 0.26 1.43 29.51
N ASP A 288 1.30 1.83 28.75
CA ASP A 288 2.71 1.50 29.04
C ASP A 288 2.96 -0.03 29.13
N LEU A 289 2.11 -0.83 28.47
CA LEU A 289 2.24 -2.27 28.39
C LEU A 289 2.84 -2.69 27.04
N PRO A 290 3.59 -3.79 26.98
CA PRO A 290 4.04 -4.32 25.69
C PRO A 290 2.84 -4.73 24.84
N TYR A 291 3.00 -4.65 23.52
CA TYR A 291 2.00 -5.20 22.61
C TYR A 291 1.75 -6.68 22.91
N GLN A 292 0.48 -7.04 23.04
CA GLN A 292 0.06 -8.43 23.23
C GLN A 292 -1.28 -8.69 22.55
N GLY A 293 -1.28 -9.46 21.50
CA GLY A 293 -2.51 -9.91 20.83
C GLY A 293 -3.43 -10.70 21.77
N ASN A 294 -4.72 -10.71 21.45
CA ASN A 294 -5.79 -11.39 22.22
C ASN A 294 -6.02 -10.92 23.67
N VAL A 295 -5.28 -9.92 24.16
CA VAL A 295 -5.46 -9.33 25.48
C VAL A 295 -6.07 -7.95 25.34
N GLN A 296 -7.28 -7.79 25.82
CA GLN A 296 -8.01 -6.52 25.76
C GLN A 296 -8.20 -5.94 27.17
N PRO A 297 -8.01 -4.64 27.36
CA PRO A 297 -8.15 -4.01 28.68
C PRO A 297 -9.62 -3.94 29.12
N CYS A 298 -9.83 -3.64 30.39
CA CYS A 298 -11.15 -3.28 30.89
C CYS A 298 -11.49 -1.82 30.54
N LEU A 299 -12.40 -1.61 29.60
CA LEU A 299 -12.75 -0.28 29.07
C LEU A 299 -13.65 0.54 30.03
N THR A 300 -14.12 -0.06 31.13
CA THR A 300 -14.89 0.61 32.20
C THR A 300 -14.05 0.84 33.47
N ASP A 301 -12.74 0.54 33.43
CA ASP A 301 -11.81 0.80 34.53
C ASP A 301 -11.30 2.24 34.42
N GLU A 302 -11.56 3.05 35.44
CA GLU A 302 -11.17 4.46 35.46
C GLU A 302 -9.64 4.65 35.48
N ALA A 303 -8.88 3.74 36.10
CA ALA A 303 -7.43 3.82 36.11
C ALA A 303 -6.85 3.57 34.71
N VAL A 304 -7.41 2.62 33.95
CA VAL A 304 -7.08 2.38 32.55
C VAL A 304 -7.41 3.63 31.71
N TYR A 305 -8.57 4.22 31.90
CA TYR A 305 -8.98 5.42 31.19
C TYR A 305 -8.01 6.58 31.40
N GLN A 306 -7.69 6.91 32.66
CA GLN A 306 -6.80 8.02 32.99
C GLN A 306 -5.38 7.81 32.46
N LEU A 307 -4.88 6.59 32.50
CA LEU A 307 -3.55 6.26 31.96
C LEU A 307 -3.52 6.41 30.43
N VAL A 308 -4.51 5.86 29.72
CA VAL A 308 -4.62 5.98 28.27
C VAL A 308 -4.75 7.45 27.87
N LEU A 309 -5.64 8.23 28.48
CA LEU A 309 -5.80 9.66 28.19
C LEU A 309 -4.49 10.44 28.41
N SER A 310 -3.77 10.17 29.51
CA SER A 310 -2.47 10.80 29.76
C SER A 310 -1.45 10.49 28.66
N ASN A 311 -1.41 9.25 28.16
CA ASN A 311 -0.47 8.86 27.14
C ASN A 311 -0.91 9.31 25.73
N VAL A 312 -2.23 9.41 25.46
CA VAL A 312 -2.75 10.07 24.25
C VAL A 312 -2.23 11.51 24.17
N ARG A 313 -2.34 12.29 25.25
CA ARG A 313 -1.80 13.66 25.30
C ARG A 313 -0.31 13.71 25.08
N LYS A 314 0.47 12.83 25.71
CA LYS A 314 1.93 12.74 25.49
C LYS A 314 2.31 12.42 24.04
N TRP A 315 1.55 11.53 23.39
CA TRP A 315 1.83 11.20 21.99
C TRP A 315 1.50 12.37 21.08
N LEU A 316 0.39 13.10 21.33
CA LEU A 316 0.04 14.31 20.57
C LEU A 316 1.06 15.43 20.80
N ASP A 317 1.48 15.69 22.04
CA ASP A 317 2.51 16.70 22.35
C ASP A 317 3.85 16.40 21.66
N ALA A 318 4.17 15.11 21.48
CA ALA A 318 5.38 14.66 20.79
C ALA A 318 5.27 14.69 19.25
N ASN A 319 4.06 14.82 18.71
CA ASN A 319 3.78 14.81 17.29
C ASN A 319 2.79 15.94 16.92
N PRO A 320 3.19 17.21 17.02
CA PRO A 320 2.29 18.36 16.87
C PRO A 320 1.68 18.52 15.47
N GLU A 321 2.29 17.92 14.45
CA GLU A 321 1.79 17.93 13.07
C GLU A 321 0.81 16.79 12.77
N ALA A 322 0.59 15.88 13.72
CA ALA A 322 -0.30 14.75 13.50
C ALA A 322 -1.76 15.19 13.54
N THR A 323 -2.51 14.74 12.56
CA THR A 323 -3.96 14.99 12.46
C THR A 323 -4.81 13.86 13.03
N ILE A 324 -4.23 12.69 13.28
CA ILE A 324 -4.91 11.51 13.80
C ILE A 324 -4.10 10.88 14.95
N ILE A 325 -4.80 10.40 15.98
CA ILE A 325 -4.26 9.50 16.98
C ILE A 325 -5.07 8.22 17.03
N SER A 326 -4.40 7.07 16.92
CA SER A 326 -5.09 5.79 17.04
C SER A 326 -5.23 5.38 18.51
N VAL A 327 -6.48 5.14 18.93
CA VAL A 327 -6.81 4.48 20.20
C VAL A 327 -7.63 3.24 19.87
N SER A 328 -6.93 2.18 19.49
CA SER A 328 -7.54 1.01 18.88
C SER A 328 -7.27 -0.27 19.68
N GLN A 329 -8.24 -1.17 19.64
CA GLN A 329 -8.13 -2.50 20.26
C GLN A 329 -6.86 -3.22 19.82
N ASN A 330 -6.32 -4.10 20.69
CA ASN A 330 -5.25 -4.99 20.29
C ASN A 330 -5.75 -6.00 19.26
N ASP A 331 -4.84 -6.54 18.46
CA ASP A 331 -5.18 -7.60 17.52
C ASP A 331 -5.83 -8.79 18.23
N SER A 332 -6.72 -9.48 17.54
CA SER A 332 -7.47 -10.60 18.11
C SER A 332 -7.76 -11.69 17.08
N ASP A 333 -7.60 -12.94 17.50
CA ASP A 333 -8.01 -14.08 16.70
C ASP A 333 -9.53 -14.17 16.54
N PRO A 334 -10.03 -14.89 15.53
CA PRO A 334 -11.45 -15.18 15.38
C PRO A 334 -12.05 -15.80 16.66
N GLY A 335 -13.21 -15.29 17.07
CA GLY A 335 -13.93 -15.78 18.25
C GLY A 335 -13.39 -15.30 19.61
N LYS A 336 -12.33 -14.50 19.65
CA LYS A 336 -11.91 -13.79 20.87
C LYS A 336 -12.82 -12.59 21.11
N LEU A 337 -13.00 -12.22 22.36
CA LEU A 337 -13.83 -11.11 22.79
C LEU A 337 -13.04 -10.13 23.65
N GLY A 338 -13.57 -8.92 23.81
CA GLY A 338 -13.07 -7.93 24.74
C GLY A 338 -13.29 -8.30 26.20
N CYS A 339 -13.17 -7.30 27.10
CA CYS A 339 -13.39 -7.50 28.53
C CYS A 339 -14.80 -8.01 28.81
N GLN A 340 -14.91 -9.04 29.65
CA GLN A 340 -16.18 -9.70 30.03
C GLN A 340 -16.62 -9.35 31.46
N CYS A 341 -16.10 -8.27 32.06
CA CYS A 341 -16.57 -7.81 33.37
C CYS A 341 -18.04 -7.34 33.28
N ALA A 342 -18.73 -7.31 34.44
CA ALA A 342 -20.15 -6.98 34.49
C ALA A 342 -20.47 -5.60 33.85
N ASN A 343 -19.60 -4.62 34.04
CA ASN A 343 -19.81 -3.24 33.53
C ASN A 343 -19.65 -3.17 32.00
N CYS A 344 -18.56 -3.70 31.43
CA CYS A 344 -18.37 -3.74 29.98
C CYS A 344 -19.50 -4.53 29.33
N LYS A 345 -19.82 -5.74 29.88
CA LYS A 345 -20.87 -6.59 29.35
C LYS A 345 -22.26 -5.93 29.40
N ALA A 346 -22.58 -5.17 30.43
CA ALA A 346 -23.85 -4.45 30.51
C ALA A 346 -24.02 -3.39 29.39
N ILE A 347 -22.93 -2.72 29.01
CA ILE A 347 -22.92 -1.79 27.87
C ILE A 347 -23.09 -2.58 26.56
N ASP A 348 -22.29 -3.62 26.37
CA ASP A 348 -22.26 -4.41 25.13
C ASP A 348 -23.60 -5.12 24.88
N ASP A 349 -24.23 -5.68 25.93
CA ASP A 349 -25.55 -6.30 25.82
C ASP A 349 -26.64 -5.30 25.44
N ARG A 350 -26.59 -4.07 25.98
CA ARG A 350 -27.50 -2.98 25.62
C ARG A 350 -27.32 -2.58 24.15
N GLU A 351 -26.10 -2.40 23.72
CA GLU A 351 -25.75 -1.97 22.36
C GLU A 351 -25.82 -3.12 21.33
N GLY A 352 -25.83 -4.38 21.81
CA GLY A 352 -25.90 -5.58 20.95
C GLY A 352 -24.59 -5.91 20.24
N THR A 353 -23.49 -5.34 20.69
CA THR A 353 -22.13 -5.53 20.16
C THR A 353 -21.08 -5.10 21.19
N PRO A 354 -19.92 -5.78 21.23
CA PRO A 354 -18.77 -5.34 22.05
C PRO A 354 -18.19 -3.96 21.65
N MET A 355 -18.56 -3.43 20.49
CA MET A 355 -18.28 -2.05 20.11
C MET A 355 -18.92 -1.05 21.09
N GLY A 356 -19.97 -1.42 21.82
CA GLY A 356 -20.62 -0.56 22.79
C GLY A 356 -19.68 -0.04 23.86
N SER A 357 -18.95 -0.92 24.54
CA SER A 357 -17.96 -0.52 25.55
C SER A 357 -16.75 0.18 24.93
N LEU A 358 -16.29 -0.25 23.76
CA LEU A 358 -15.17 0.39 23.06
C LEU A 358 -15.52 1.82 22.65
N LEU A 359 -16.62 2.04 21.94
CA LEU A 359 -17.00 3.37 21.47
C LEU A 359 -17.35 4.33 22.62
N THR A 360 -17.89 3.82 23.73
CA THR A 360 -18.07 4.62 24.96
C THR A 360 -16.74 5.15 25.48
N PHE A 361 -15.70 4.30 25.52
CA PHE A 361 -14.37 4.66 25.94
C PHE A 361 -13.71 5.66 24.98
N ILE A 362 -13.79 5.41 23.68
CA ILE A 362 -13.21 6.27 22.63
C ILE A 362 -13.87 7.65 22.64
N ASN A 363 -15.19 7.72 22.70
CA ASN A 363 -15.91 8.99 22.75
C ASN A 363 -15.52 9.85 23.96
N ARG A 364 -15.24 9.23 25.13
CA ARG A 364 -14.73 9.97 26.30
C ARG A 364 -13.37 10.59 25.98
N ILE A 365 -12.43 9.83 25.43
CA ILE A 365 -11.10 10.33 25.05
C ILE A 365 -11.24 11.46 24.04
N ALA A 366 -11.99 11.24 22.97
CA ALA A 366 -12.20 12.22 21.90
C ALA A 366 -12.77 13.54 22.44
N ASN A 367 -13.74 13.47 23.35
CA ASN A 367 -14.32 14.65 23.97
C ASN A 367 -13.36 15.37 24.94
N ASP A 368 -12.48 14.61 25.63
CA ASP A 368 -11.54 15.18 26.61
C ASP A 368 -10.31 15.84 25.95
N ILE A 369 -10.06 15.54 24.66
CA ILE A 369 -8.90 16.12 23.95
C ILE A 369 -9.29 17.20 22.92
N LYS A 370 -10.53 17.26 22.46
CA LYS A 370 -10.94 18.10 21.33
C LYS A 370 -10.64 19.59 21.47
N ASP A 371 -10.74 20.13 22.68
CA ASP A 371 -10.51 21.55 22.94
C ASP A 371 -9.00 21.86 23.09
N ASP A 372 -8.21 20.89 23.56
CA ASP A 372 -6.75 21.03 23.73
C ASP A 372 -5.99 20.77 22.42
N TYR A 373 -6.55 19.91 21.53
CA TYR A 373 -5.97 19.53 20.24
C TYR A 373 -6.99 19.68 19.10
N PRO A 374 -7.34 20.94 18.73
CA PRO A 374 -8.33 21.19 17.68
C PRO A 374 -7.86 20.65 16.33
N GLY A 375 -8.77 19.97 15.62
CA GLY A 375 -8.46 19.35 14.32
C GLY A 375 -7.85 17.94 14.39
N VAL A 376 -7.61 17.41 15.61
CA VAL A 376 -7.13 16.03 15.77
C VAL A 376 -8.32 15.07 15.89
N TYR A 377 -8.27 13.99 15.14
CA TYR A 377 -9.23 12.89 15.18
C TYR A 377 -8.71 11.71 16.01
N VAL A 378 -9.62 11.00 16.68
CA VAL A 378 -9.33 9.74 17.36
C VAL A 378 -9.79 8.57 16.48
N ASP A 379 -8.85 7.84 15.91
CA ASP A 379 -9.10 6.64 15.09
C ASP A 379 -9.28 5.41 15.97
N THR A 380 -10.29 4.59 15.68
CA THR A 380 -10.46 3.27 16.29
C THR A 380 -10.97 2.25 15.29
N LEU A 381 -10.71 0.97 15.57
CA LEU A 381 -11.07 -0.12 14.67
C LEU A 381 -12.49 -0.65 14.94
N ALA A 382 -13.27 -0.83 13.87
CA ALA A 382 -14.40 -1.74 13.82
C ALA A 382 -13.94 -3.07 13.19
N TYR A 383 -13.41 -3.97 14.01
CA TYR A 383 -12.61 -5.12 13.57
C TYR A 383 -12.98 -6.38 14.34
N ARG A 384 -13.24 -7.47 13.62
CA ARG A 384 -13.60 -8.76 14.21
C ARG A 384 -14.77 -8.62 15.19
N TYR A 385 -14.55 -8.81 16.48
CA TYR A 385 -15.60 -8.83 17.50
C TYR A 385 -16.27 -7.45 17.70
N THR A 386 -15.64 -6.35 17.32
CA THR A 386 -16.20 -4.98 17.38
C THR A 386 -16.72 -4.47 16.04
N ARG A 387 -16.70 -5.26 14.96
CA ARG A 387 -17.02 -4.81 13.60
C ARG A 387 -18.44 -4.24 13.47
N LYS A 388 -19.39 -4.82 14.20
CA LYS A 388 -20.80 -4.43 14.13
C LYS A 388 -21.06 -3.07 14.81
N ALA A 389 -21.82 -2.19 14.15
CA ALA A 389 -22.23 -0.91 14.70
C ALA A 389 -23.14 -1.07 15.95
N PRO A 390 -23.00 -0.21 16.97
CA PRO A 390 -23.86 -0.21 18.15
C PRO A 390 -25.27 0.35 17.84
N LYS A 391 -26.25 0.03 18.69
CA LYS A 391 -27.65 0.41 18.47
C LYS A 391 -27.95 1.88 18.74
N THR A 392 -27.37 2.46 19.78
CA THR A 392 -27.74 3.79 20.30
C THR A 392 -26.57 4.77 20.43
N ILE A 393 -25.35 4.27 20.64
CA ILE A 393 -24.14 5.08 20.75
C ILE A 393 -23.69 5.47 19.34
N LYS A 394 -23.41 6.77 19.13
CA LYS A 394 -22.80 7.28 17.91
C LYS A 394 -21.36 7.70 18.18
N PRO A 395 -20.47 7.65 17.18
CA PRO A 395 -19.16 8.29 17.27
C PRO A 395 -19.29 9.78 17.56
N ALA A 396 -18.36 10.34 18.33
CA ALA A 396 -18.22 11.78 18.47
C ALA A 396 -17.69 12.40 17.17
N ASP A 397 -17.90 13.71 16.96
CA ASP A 397 -17.58 14.41 15.70
C ASP A 397 -16.11 14.29 15.28
N ASN A 398 -15.20 14.13 16.25
CA ASN A 398 -13.77 13.92 16.03
C ASN A 398 -13.34 12.45 16.21
N VAL A 399 -14.21 11.49 15.96
CA VAL A 399 -13.89 10.05 15.97
C VAL A 399 -13.95 9.49 14.55
N ILE A 400 -12.89 8.80 14.14
CA ILE A 400 -12.83 8.00 12.93
C ILE A 400 -13.11 6.54 13.28
N ILE A 401 -14.07 5.94 12.58
CA ILE A 401 -14.32 4.50 12.64
C ILE A 401 -13.69 3.84 11.42
N ARG A 402 -12.68 2.99 11.64
CA ARG A 402 -12.03 2.23 10.59
C ARG A 402 -12.60 0.83 10.52
N LEU A 403 -13.48 0.59 9.55
CA LEU A 403 -14.17 -0.68 9.33
C LEU A 403 -13.29 -1.64 8.53
N CYS A 404 -13.01 -2.83 9.08
CA CYS A 404 -12.10 -3.81 8.51
C CYS A 404 -12.82 -4.97 7.83
N SER A 405 -12.38 -5.34 6.61
CA SER A 405 -12.99 -6.39 5.76
C SER A 405 -12.33 -7.77 5.85
N ILE A 406 -11.44 -8.01 6.81
CA ILE A 406 -10.58 -9.22 6.90
C ILE A 406 -11.33 -10.56 6.77
N GLU A 407 -12.61 -10.60 7.16
CA GLU A 407 -13.43 -11.81 7.15
C GLU A 407 -14.23 -11.99 5.85
N CYS A 408 -14.05 -11.05 4.90
CA CYS A 408 -14.80 -11.02 3.64
C CYS A 408 -14.29 -12.05 2.64
N CYS A 409 -15.03 -12.18 1.57
CA CYS A 409 -14.63 -12.86 0.36
C CYS A 409 -14.09 -11.85 -0.63
N PHE A 410 -12.91 -12.11 -1.19
CA PHE A 410 -12.21 -11.19 -2.10
C PHE A 410 -12.39 -11.54 -3.58
N THR A 411 -13.16 -12.59 -3.90
CA THR A 411 -13.55 -12.95 -5.28
C THR A 411 -14.95 -12.48 -5.68
N HIS A 412 -15.71 -11.96 -4.72
CA HIS A 412 -17.00 -11.33 -4.93
C HIS A 412 -16.93 -9.87 -4.48
N ALA A 413 -17.64 -8.98 -5.17
CA ALA A 413 -17.78 -7.61 -4.72
C ALA A 413 -18.38 -7.56 -3.30
N LEU A 414 -17.98 -6.58 -2.49
CA LEU A 414 -18.53 -6.39 -1.15
C LEU A 414 -20.03 -6.09 -1.16
N SER A 415 -20.53 -5.54 -2.27
CA SER A 415 -21.95 -5.28 -2.52
C SER A 415 -22.74 -6.50 -2.98
N ASP A 416 -22.10 -7.65 -3.27
CA ASP A 416 -22.77 -8.86 -3.78
C ASP A 416 -23.59 -9.55 -2.69
N GLU A 417 -24.90 -9.40 -2.74
CA GLU A 417 -25.84 -10.00 -1.80
C GLU A 417 -25.93 -11.55 -1.89
N SER A 418 -25.49 -12.12 -3.00
CA SER A 418 -25.44 -13.57 -3.17
C SER A 418 -24.26 -14.20 -2.42
N CYS A 419 -23.23 -13.40 -2.10
CA CYS A 419 -22.09 -13.85 -1.31
C CYS A 419 -22.40 -13.83 0.19
N SER A 420 -22.58 -15.02 0.77
CA SER A 420 -22.91 -15.16 2.21
C SER A 420 -21.87 -14.56 3.16
N LYS A 421 -20.60 -14.45 2.73
CA LYS A 421 -19.52 -13.81 3.52
C LYS A 421 -19.58 -12.29 3.46
N ASN A 422 -19.87 -11.73 2.29
CA ASN A 422 -19.88 -10.27 2.11
C ASN A 422 -21.18 -9.62 2.57
N LYS A 423 -22.28 -10.37 2.61
CA LYS A 423 -23.58 -9.87 3.09
C LYS A 423 -23.50 -9.25 4.49
N ALA A 424 -22.80 -9.90 5.42
CA ALA A 424 -22.65 -9.36 6.78
C ALA A 424 -21.82 -8.06 6.82
N PHE A 425 -20.82 -7.95 5.96
CA PHE A 425 -20.02 -6.72 5.84
C PHE A 425 -20.83 -5.59 5.20
N LYS A 426 -21.66 -5.90 4.21
CA LYS A 426 -22.59 -4.95 3.62
C LYS A 426 -23.53 -4.36 4.68
N GLU A 427 -24.13 -5.23 5.52
CA GLU A 427 -24.99 -4.81 6.63
C GLU A 427 -24.23 -3.92 7.65
N ASP A 428 -22.96 -4.22 7.91
CA ASP A 428 -22.12 -3.44 8.84
C ASP A 428 -21.78 -2.06 8.27
N ILE A 429 -21.36 -1.94 7.01
CA ILE A 429 -21.02 -0.64 6.40
C ILE A 429 -22.26 0.26 6.27
N GLU A 430 -23.43 -0.29 5.90
CA GLU A 430 -24.70 0.42 5.86
C GLU A 430 -25.08 0.96 7.25
N ALA A 431 -24.89 0.14 8.29
CA ALA A 431 -25.16 0.55 9.66
C ALA A 431 -24.20 1.64 10.17
N TRP A 432 -22.92 1.54 9.83
CA TRP A 432 -21.92 2.55 10.19
C TRP A 432 -22.13 3.86 9.42
N ALA A 433 -22.37 3.82 8.12
CA ALA A 433 -22.64 4.99 7.29
C ALA A 433 -23.86 5.79 7.77
N ALA A 434 -24.82 5.13 8.44
CA ALA A 434 -26.00 5.80 9.01
C ALA A 434 -25.73 6.59 10.31
N ILE A 435 -24.59 6.39 10.97
CA ILE A 435 -24.29 6.97 12.29
C ILE A 435 -22.90 7.61 12.41
N CYS A 436 -22.06 7.51 11.40
CA CYS A 436 -20.67 7.96 11.41
C CYS A 436 -20.39 8.84 10.20
N ASP A 437 -19.93 10.06 10.44
CA ASP A 437 -19.55 11.00 9.37
C ASP A 437 -18.10 10.79 8.92
N ASN A 438 -17.22 10.27 9.80
CA ASN A 438 -15.82 9.98 9.52
C ASN A 438 -15.60 8.46 9.43
N LEU A 439 -16.14 7.85 8.38
CA LEU A 439 -16.03 6.41 8.14
C LEU A 439 -14.83 6.11 7.24
N TYR A 440 -13.87 5.36 7.77
CA TYR A 440 -12.73 4.85 7.03
C TYR A 440 -12.88 3.36 6.78
N ILE A 441 -12.24 2.87 5.71
CA ILE A 441 -12.16 1.44 5.38
C ILE A 441 -10.73 0.94 5.54
N TRP A 442 -10.60 -0.28 6.05
CA TRP A 442 -9.42 -1.12 5.92
C TRP A 442 -9.80 -2.36 5.10
N ASP A 443 -9.41 -2.37 3.84
CA ASP A 443 -9.62 -3.51 2.95
C ASP A 443 -8.27 -4.18 2.61
N TYR A 444 -8.33 -5.38 2.02
CA TYR A 444 -7.17 -6.21 1.72
C TYR A 444 -7.14 -6.52 0.23
N THR A 445 -6.00 -6.30 -0.40
CA THR A 445 -5.87 -6.42 -1.86
C THR A 445 -4.93 -7.52 -2.32
N TYR A 446 -4.36 -8.30 -1.40
CA TYR A 446 -3.37 -9.34 -1.63
C TYR A 446 -3.72 -10.63 -0.86
N ASN A 447 -2.98 -11.72 -1.12
CA ASN A 447 -3.06 -12.95 -0.33
C ASN A 447 -1.94 -12.99 0.71
N ALA A 448 -2.29 -13.03 1.99
CA ALA A 448 -1.32 -13.01 3.10
C ALA A 448 -0.65 -14.37 3.35
N GLU A 449 -1.23 -15.49 2.86
CA GLU A 449 -0.69 -16.84 3.05
C GLU A 449 0.38 -17.19 2.00
N THR A 450 0.31 -16.60 0.79
CA THR A 450 1.33 -16.80 -0.25
C THR A 450 1.41 -15.63 -1.20
N TYR A 451 2.61 -15.03 -1.32
CA TYR A 451 2.88 -13.90 -2.21
C TYR A 451 3.19 -14.31 -3.66
N PHE A 452 3.15 -15.61 -3.95
CA PHE A 452 3.42 -16.17 -5.27
C PHE A 452 2.20 -16.75 -5.94
N THR A 453 1.04 -16.70 -5.32
CA THR A 453 -0.19 -17.22 -5.92
C THR A 453 -1.02 -16.08 -6.46
N PHE A 454 -1.39 -16.15 -7.74
CA PHE A 454 -2.32 -15.21 -8.34
C PHE A 454 -3.58 -15.04 -7.46
N PHE A 455 -3.87 -13.80 -7.07
CA PHE A 455 -5.03 -13.46 -6.26
C PHE A 455 -6.14 -12.91 -7.16
N PRO A 456 -7.22 -13.68 -7.39
CA PRO A 456 -8.20 -13.40 -8.43
C PRO A 456 -9.24 -12.35 -8.01
N ASN A 457 -8.80 -11.12 -7.71
CA ASN A 457 -9.67 -10.04 -7.22
C ASN A 457 -9.74 -8.80 -8.12
N PHE A 458 -9.04 -8.76 -9.26
CA PHE A 458 -8.99 -7.58 -10.12
C PHE A 458 -10.38 -7.12 -10.61
N ASP A 459 -11.28 -8.02 -10.88
CA ASP A 459 -12.62 -7.71 -11.41
C ASP A 459 -13.63 -7.26 -10.34
N VAL A 460 -13.23 -7.23 -9.06
CA VAL A 460 -14.05 -6.70 -7.96
C VAL A 460 -13.54 -5.39 -7.36
N LEU A 461 -12.28 -5.00 -7.62
CA LEU A 461 -11.67 -3.79 -7.05
C LEU A 461 -12.47 -2.53 -7.38
N TRP A 462 -12.84 -2.34 -8.66
CA TRP A 462 -13.68 -1.21 -9.06
C TRP A 462 -15.01 -1.19 -8.30
N ASN A 463 -15.70 -2.33 -8.22
CA ASN A 463 -16.98 -2.43 -7.52
C ASN A 463 -16.86 -2.07 -6.03
N ASN A 464 -15.75 -2.47 -5.38
CA ASN A 464 -15.53 -2.22 -3.97
C ASN A 464 -15.30 -0.72 -3.70
N VAL A 465 -14.50 -0.04 -4.53
CA VAL A 465 -14.27 1.40 -4.38
C VAL A 465 -15.57 2.20 -4.63
N GLN A 466 -16.37 1.83 -5.65
CA GLN A 466 -17.70 2.39 -5.84
C GLN A 466 -18.60 2.18 -4.61
N PHE A 467 -18.51 1.01 -4.00
CA PHE A 467 -19.29 0.67 -2.81
C PHE A 467 -18.91 1.55 -1.62
N TYR A 468 -17.61 1.82 -1.39
CA TYR A 468 -17.15 2.73 -0.33
C TYR A 468 -17.66 4.16 -0.55
N LYS A 469 -17.45 4.71 -1.74
CA LYS A 469 -17.96 6.03 -2.11
C LYS A 469 -19.45 6.18 -1.84
N ASN A 470 -20.25 5.20 -2.22
CA ASN A 470 -21.71 5.21 -2.08
C ASN A 470 -22.19 5.05 -0.61
N HIS A 471 -21.27 4.81 0.34
CA HIS A 471 -21.55 4.67 1.77
C HIS A 471 -20.83 5.71 2.62
N ASN A 472 -20.59 6.91 2.07
CA ASN A 472 -19.99 8.05 2.77
C ASN A 472 -18.63 7.74 3.42
N VAL A 473 -17.86 6.84 2.84
CA VAL A 473 -16.48 6.59 3.27
C VAL A 473 -15.63 7.78 2.87
N THR A 474 -14.88 8.32 3.83
CA THR A 474 -14.01 9.48 3.63
C THR A 474 -12.53 9.12 3.58
N GLY A 475 -12.13 7.93 4.04
CA GLY A 475 -10.75 7.47 3.98
C GLY A 475 -10.64 5.97 3.65
N VAL A 476 -9.66 5.61 2.84
CA VAL A 476 -9.48 4.23 2.36
C VAL A 476 -8.02 3.80 2.51
N PHE A 477 -7.82 2.73 3.29
CA PHE A 477 -6.57 2.00 3.43
C PHE A 477 -6.73 0.62 2.80
N LEU A 478 -5.99 0.38 1.72
CA LEU A 478 -6.01 -0.89 0.98
C LEU A 478 -4.72 -1.65 1.26
N GLU A 479 -4.76 -2.53 2.27
CA GLU A 479 -3.58 -3.29 2.65
C GLU A 479 -3.07 -4.12 1.49
N GLY A 480 -1.85 -3.80 1.04
CA GLY A 480 -1.06 -4.50 0.04
C GLY A 480 0.10 -5.27 0.67
N GLN A 481 0.90 -5.91 -0.18
CA GLN A 481 2.12 -6.58 0.26
C GLN A 481 3.22 -5.53 0.44
N GLN A 482 3.47 -5.11 1.69
CA GLN A 482 4.31 -3.98 2.04
C GLN A 482 5.71 -4.35 2.57
N VAL A 483 6.04 -5.64 2.71
CA VAL A 483 7.29 -6.08 3.38
C VAL A 483 8.47 -6.27 2.43
N SER A 484 8.22 -6.48 1.14
CA SER A 484 9.23 -6.52 0.07
C SER A 484 8.57 -6.33 -1.29
N VAL A 485 9.35 -6.15 -2.33
CA VAL A 485 8.86 -6.26 -3.72
C VAL A 485 8.19 -7.63 -3.94
N SER A 486 7.24 -7.70 -4.87
CA SER A 486 6.48 -8.91 -5.17
C SER A 486 6.39 -9.15 -6.67
N GLY A 487 6.28 -10.41 -7.07
CA GLY A 487 6.02 -10.81 -8.46
C GLY A 487 4.55 -11.09 -8.76
N GLU A 488 3.65 -10.95 -7.77
CA GLU A 488 2.18 -11.16 -7.98
C GLU A 488 1.51 -9.83 -8.34
N PHE A 489 1.82 -9.28 -9.51
CA PHE A 489 1.21 -8.06 -10.06
C PHE A 489 1.17 -6.87 -9.07
N ALA A 490 2.19 -6.71 -8.25
CA ALA A 490 2.22 -5.66 -7.24
C ALA A 490 2.09 -4.26 -7.88
N GLU A 491 2.84 -4.03 -8.95
CA GLU A 491 2.87 -2.75 -9.66
C GLU A 491 1.54 -2.47 -10.36
N LEU A 492 0.97 -3.44 -11.08
CA LEU A 492 -0.34 -3.30 -11.71
C LEU A 492 -1.44 -3.04 -10.67
N ARG A 493 -1.37 -3.77 -9.55
CA ARG A 493 -2.39 -3.66 -8.50
C ARG A 493 -2.34 -2.30 -7.82
N SER A 494 -1.15 -1.85 -7.44
CA SER A 494 -0.98 -0.53 -6.82
C SER A 494 -1.36 0.61 -7.77
N TYR A 495 -0.99 0.51 -9.06
CA TYR A 495 -1.37 1.47 -10.09
C TYR A 495 -2.89 1.59 -10.23
N LEU A 496 -3.60 0.47 -10.41
CA LEU A 496 -5.05 0.47 -10.59
C LEU A 496 -5.79 0.97 -9.34
N LEU A 497 -5.31 0.58 -8.16
CA LEU A 497 -5.89 1.03 -6.90
C LEU A 497 -5.69 2.54 -6.70
N ALA A 498 -4.51 3.06 -7.00
CA ALA A 498 -4.23 4.49 -6.94
C ALA A 498 -5.15 5.29 -7.87
N LYS A 499 -5.33 4.85 -9.12
CA LYS A 499 -6.27 5.47 -10.07
C LYS A 499 -7.71 5.46 -9.53
N LEU A 500 -8.16 4.33 -8.96
CA LEU A 500 -9.50 4.20 -8.38
C LEU A 500 -9.71 5.10 -7.14
N LEU A 501 -8.69 5.25 -6.29
CA LEU A 501 -8.80 6.09 -5.10
C LEU A 501 -8.76 7.58 -5.44
N TRP A 502 -8.02 7.94 -6.51
CA TRP A 502 -7.95 9.32 -6.98
C TRP A 502 -9.23 9.75 -7.70
N ASP A 503 -9.71 8.92 -8.63
CA ASP A 503 -10.97 9.14 -9.35
C ASP A 503 -11.92 7.94 -9.18
N PRO A 504 -12.67 7.87 -8.07
CA PRO A 504 -13.67 6.82 -7.88
C PRO A 504 -14.92 7.00 -8.77
N ASP A 505 -15.00 8.06 -9.58
CA ASP A 505 -16.07 8.27 -10.56
C ASP A 505 -15.77 7.62 -11.92
N MET A 506 -14.55 7.12 -12.13
CA MET A 506 -14.23 6.43 -13.37
C MET A 506 -15.19 5.27 -13.63
N THR A 507 -15.52 5.08 -14.90
CA THR A 507 -16.34 3.96 -15.35
C THR A 507 -15.59 2.64 -15.24
N LYS A 508 -16.33 1.54 -15.29
CA LYS A 508 -15.71 0.22 -15.31
C LYS A 508 -14.89 -0.03 -16.58
N GLU A 509 -15.33 0.56 -17.68
CA GLU A 509 -14.64 0.54 -18.98
C GLU A 509 -13.29 1.27 -18.89
N GLU A 510 -13.24 2.42 -18.26
CA GLU A 510 -11.99 3.18 -18.01
C GLU A 510 -11.03 2.41 -17.10
N TYR A 511 -11.54 1.76 -16.05
CA TYR A 511 -10.74 0.89 -15.19
C TYR A 511 -10.03 -0.22 -15.97
N TYR A 512 -10.77 -0.90 -16.88
CA TYR A 512 -10.16 -1.93 -17.72
C TYR A 512 -9.25 -1.36 -18.80
N ALA A 513 -9.52 -0.15 -19.30
CA ALA A 513 -8.63 0.55 -20.22
C ALA A 513 -7.28 0.87 -19.55
N TYR A 514 -7.28 1.36 -18.30
CA TYR A 514 -6.04 1.53 -17.52
C TYR A 514 -5.30 0.22 -17.27
N MET A 515 -6.03 -0.88 -17.03
CA MET A 515 -5.42 -2.21 -16.91
C MET A 515 -4.73 -2.62 -18.20
N ASP A 516 -5.39 -2.49 -19.35
CA ASP A 516 -4.85 -2.86 -20.65
C ASP A 516 -3.68 -1.98 -21.04
N GLU A 517 -3.78 -0.67 -20.80
CA GLU A 517 -2.70 0.30 -21.01
C GLU A 517 -1.46 -0.07 -20.16
N PHE A 518 -1.65 -0.34 -18.86
CA PHE A 518 -0.54 -0.79 -18.00
C PHE A 518 0.11 -2.07 -18.54
N LEU A 519 -0.70 -3.10 -18.84
CA LEU A 519 -0.18 -4.37 -19.32
C LEU A 519 0.63 -4.20 -20.62
N GLN A 520 0.12 -3.37 -21.55
CA GLN A 520 0.76 -3.11 -22.82
C GLN A 520 2.12 -2.43 -22.66
N TYR A 521 2.20 -1.36 -21.88
CA TYR A 521 3.45 -0.60 -21.75
C TYR A 521 4.45 -1.25 -20.80
N TYR A 522 3.97 -1.92 -19.74
CA TYR A 522 4.84 -2.55 -18.76
C TYR A 522 5.43 -3.89 -19.23
N TYR A 523 4.65 -4.69 -19.96
CA TYR A 523 5.07 -6.02 -20.44
C TYR A 523 5.37 -6.08 -21.94
N GLY A 524 5.09 -5.03 -22.72
CA GLY A 524 5.34 -4.97 -24.14
C GLY A 524 4.41 -5.87 -24.96
N ALA A 525 4.83 -6.26 -26.17
CA ALA A 525 4.00 -6.99 -27.16
C ALA A 525 3.42 -8.33 -26.66
N GLY A 526 3.95 -8.86 -25.55
CA GLY A 526 3.44 -10.10 -24.91
C GLY A 526 2.24 -9.90 -23.98
N TRP A 527 1.74 -8.69 -23.79
CA TRP A 527 0.73 -8.32 -22.79
C TRP A 527 -0.59 -9.10 -22.90
N GLU A 528 -1.06 -9.43 -24.11
CA GLU A 528 -2.28 -10.22 -24.32
C GLU A 528 -2.18 -11.63 -23.74
N LYS A 529 -0.97 -12.23 -23.73
CA LYS A 529 -0.71 -13.54 -23.10
C LYS A 529 -0.86 -13.45 -21.58
N ILE A 530 -0.40 -12.35 -21.01
CA ILE A 530 -0.52 -12.09 -19.56
C ILE A 530 -1.98 -11.84 -19.19
N LYS A 531 -2.71 -11.10 -20.00
CA LYS A 531 -4.17 -10.90 -19.84
C LYS A 531 -4.94 -12.22 -19.93
N GLU A 532 -4.58 -13.11 -20.85
CA GLU A 532 -5.15 -14.46 -20.99
C GLU A 532 -4.88 -15.28 -19.71
N TYR A 533 -3.65 -15.22 -19.16
CA TYR A 533 -3.29 -15.84 -17.88
C TYR A 533 -4.20 -15.34 -16.75
N MET A 534 -4.36 -14.02 -16.59
CA MET A 534 -5.19 -13.42 -15.55
C MET A 534 -6.65 -13.86 -15.67
N THR A 535 -7.21 -13.82 -16.88
CA THR A 535 -8.60 -14.20 -17.16
C THR A 535 -8.83 -15.67 -16.86
N THR A 536 -7.97 -16.54 -17.38
CA THR A 536 -8.07 -18.00 -17.19
C THR A 536 -8.02 -18.38 -15.71
N LEU A 537 -7.10 -17.80 -14.95
CA LEU A 537 -6.98 -18.12 -13.52
C LEU A 537 -8.11 -17.51 -12.69
N THR A 538 -8.61 -16.33 -13.05
CA THR A 538 -9.78 -15.73 -12.39
C THR A 538 -11.01 -16.62 -12.55
N GLU A 539 -11.31 -17.09 -13.76
CA GLU A 539 -12.42 -17.99 -14.05
C GLU A 539 -12.24 -19.35 -13.33
N HIS A 540 -11.03 -19.89 -13.38
CA HIS A 540 -10.71 -21.16 -12.71
C HIS A 540 -10.85 -21.04 -11.20
N GLY A 541 -10.32 -19.99 -10.59
CA GLY A 541 -10.42 -19.74 -9.15
C GLY A 541 -11.87 -19.61 -8.69
N LYS A 542 -12.66 -18.80 -9.36
CA LYS A 542 -14.10 -18.63 -9.08
C LYS A 542 -14.90 -19.94 -9.18
N LYS A 543 -14.56 -20.77 -10.14
CA LYS A 543 -15.22 -22.06 -10.35
C LYS A 543 -14.92 -23.07 -9.23
N HIS A 544 -13.68 -23.14 -8.76
CA HIS A 544 -13.22 -24.17 -7.83
C HIS A 544 -13.24 -23.72 -6.37
N ASN A 545 -13.03 -22.43 -6.09
CA ASN A 545 -13.16 -21.82 -4.78
C ASN A 545 -13.85 -20.46 -4.91
N PRO A 546 -15.18 -20.42 -4.97
CA PRO A 546 -15.92 -19.18 -5.15
C PRO A 546 -15.73 -18.17 -4.00
N HIS A 547 -15.29 -18.62 -2.83
CA HIS A 547 -15.08 -17.76 -1.66
C HIS A 547 -13.62 -17.79 -1.20
N VAL A 548 -12.84 -16.82 -1.60
CA VAL A 548 -11.43 -16.69 -1.25
C VAL A 548 -11.23 -15.63 -0.17
N GLY A 549 -10.60 -16.03 0.92
CA GLY A 549 -10.11 -15.16 1.99
C GLY A 549 -8.61 -14.86 1.84
N ILE A 550 -8.11 -13.84 2.52
CA ILE A 550 -6.70 -13.44 2.43
C ILE A 550 -5.71 -14.51 2.94
N PHE A 551 -6.15 -15.43 3.79
CA PHE A 551 -5.32 -16.53 4.33
C PHE A 551 -5.56 -17.87 3.62
N ASP A 552 -6.22 -17.87 2.47
CA ASP A 552 -6.42 -19.09 1.70
C ASP A 552 -5.14 -19.49 0.99
N LYS A 553 -4.76 -20.76 1.12
CA LYS A 553 -3.55 -21.31 0.48
C LYS A 553 -3.73 -21.42 -1.04
N GLY A 554 -2.61 -21.35 -1.77
CA GLY A 554 -2.62 -21.44 -3.23
C GLY A 554 -3.26 -22.72 -3.77
N ASP A 555 -3.08 -23.85 -3.09
CA ASP A 555 -3.69 -25.13 -3.46
C ASP A 555 -5.22 -25.19 -3.21
N LYS A 556 -5.74 -24.32 -2.36
CA LYS A 556 -7.19 -24.14 -2.16
C LYS A 556 -7.80 -23.34 -3.30
N MET A 557 -7.10 -22.30 -3.78
CA MET A 557 -7.54 -21.49 -4.93
C MET A 557 -7.37 -22.25 -6.25
N PHE A 558 -6.24 -22.94 -6.41
CA PHE A 558 -5.87 -23.70 -7.60
C PHE A 558 -5.52 -25.15 -7.20
N PRO A 559 -6.52 -26.05 -7.06
CA PRO A 559 -6.29 -27.39 -6.57
C PRO A 559 -5.24 -28.14 -7.40
N ALA A 560 -4.24 -28.71 -6.72
CA ALA A 560 -3.18 -29.49 -7.36
C ALA A 560 -3.70 -30.77 -8.04
N VAL A 561 -4.88 -31.23 -7.64
CA VAL A 561 -5.56 -32.39 -8.21
C VAL A 561 -7.03 -32.08 -8.48
N ASP A 562 -7.59 -32.72 -9.51
CA ASP A 562 -9.04 -32.66 -9.79
C ASP A 562 -9.86 -33.54 -8.83
N ASP A 563 -11.18 -33.51 -8.96
CA ASP A 563 -12.12 -34.29 -8.15
C ASP A 563 -11.91 -35.83 -8.24
N LYS A 564 -11.12 -36.28 -9.21
CA LYS A 564 -10.76 -37.69 -9.43
C LYS A 564 -9.36 -38.02 -8.90
N GLY A 565 -8.69 -37.07 -8.23
CA GLY A 565 -7.32 -37.19 -7.74
C GLY A 565 -6.24 -37.11 -8.82
N LYS A 566 -6.57 -36.70 -10.05
CA LYS A 566 -5.59 -36.48 -11.11
C LYS A 566 -4.98 -35.10 -10.98
N ARG A 567 -3.65 -35.00 -11.12
CA ARG A 567 -2.93 -33.73 -11.03
C ARG A 567 -3.33 -32.76 -12.15
N ASN A 568 -3.53 -31.50 -11.80
CA ASN A 568 -3.86 -30.40 -12.69
C ASN A 568 -2.64 -29.83 -13.44
N THR A 569 -1.67 -30.70 -13.80
CA THR A 569 -0.43 -30.29 -14.45
C THR A 569 -0.62 -29.65 -15.82
N LYS A 570 -1.75 -29.91 -16.50
CA LYS A 570 -2.02 -29.27 -17.80
C LYS A 570 -2.26 -27.77 -17.61
N LEU A 571 -3.18 -27.40 -16.72
CA LEU A 571 -3.47 -25.99 -16.45
C LEU A 571 -2.19 -25.22 -16.10
N SER A 572 -1.41 -25.70 -15.13
CA SER A 572 -0.23 -24.98 -14.68
C SER A 572 0.85 -24.84 -15.74
N ARG A 573 0.99 -25.82 -16.64
CA ARG A 573 1.93 -25.73 -17.77
C ARG A 573 1.42 -24.76 -18.85
N ASP A 574 0.14 -24.87 -19.22
CA ASP A 574 -0.47 -23.93 -20.17
C ASP A 574 -0.32 -22.48 -19.66
N MET A 575 -0.48 -22.26 -18.35
CA MET A 575 -0.27 -20.93 -17.73
C MET A 575 1.19 -20.49 -17.74
N LEU A 576 2.14 -21.41 -17.54
CA LEU A 576 3.55 -21.08 -17.65
C LEU A 576 3.95 -20.79 -19.10
N ASP A 577 3.41 -21.55 -20.06
CA ASP A 577 3.70 -21.34 -21.48
C ASP A 577 3.27 -19.93 -21.93
N LEU A 578 2.17 -19.36 -21.43
CA LEU A 578 1.77 -17.97 -21.69
C LEU A 578 2.83 -16.96 -21.25
N TRP A 579 3.45 -17.15 -20.07
CA TRP A 579 4.51 -16.27 -19.59
C TRP A 579 5.80 -16.43 -20.40
N LEU A 580 6.12 -17.65 -20.84
CA LEU A 580 7.29 -17.88 -21.70
C LEU A 580 7.08 -17.27 -23.09
N GLU A 581 5.87 -17.37 -23.66
CA GLU A 581 5.53 -16.71 -24.92
C GLU A 581 5.59 -15.18 -24.76
N ALA A 582 5.07 -14.63 -23.66
CA ALA A 582 5.15 -13.20 -23.37
C ALA A 582 6.60 -12.71 -23.27
N TYR A 583 7.48 -13.49 -22.65
CA TYR A 583 8.90 -13.16 -22.56
C TYR A 583 9.59 -13.09 -23.92
N GLU A 584 9.28 -14.03 -24.81
CA GLU A 584 9.83 -14.04 -26.19
C GLU A 584 9.29 -12.89 -27.06
N LEU A 585 8.09 -12.37 -26.74
CA LEU A 585 7.46 -11.25 -27.43
C LEU A 585 7.90 -9.89 -26.89
N ALA A 586 8.44 -9.84 -25.67
CA ALA A 586 8.91 -8.59 -25.06
C ALA A 586 10.12 -8.03 -25.85
N GLU A 587 10.07 -6.74 -26.16
CA GLU A 587 10.99 -6.08 -27.10
C GLU A 587 12.22 -5.54 -26.40
N THR A 588 12.06 -4.98 -25.18
CA THR A 588 13.16 -4.41 -24.41
C THR A 588 13.62 -5.34 -23.28
N GLU A 589 14.84 -5.15 -22.80
CA GLU A 589 15.37 -5.91 -21.64
C GLU A 589 14.58 -5.56 -20.35
N GLU A 590 14.06 -4.36 -20.24
CA GLU A 590 13.19 -3.93 -19.13
C GLU A 590 11.87 -4.72 -19.15
N GLN A 591 11.17 -4.76 -20.29
CA GLN A 591 9.94 -5.55 -20.45
C GLN A 591 10.20 -7.04 -20.18
N LYS A 592 11.31 -7.60 -20.66
CA LYS A 592 11.71 -8.98 -20.36
C LYS A 592 11.92 -9.20 -18.85
N ALA A 593 12.53 -8.24 -18.16
CA ALA A 593 12.72 -8.31 -16.72
C ALA A 593 11.37 -8.28 -15.97
N HIS A 594 10.43 -7.44 -16.41
CA HIS A 594 9.07 -7.38 -15.85
C HIS A 594 8.31 -8.69 -16.04
N VAL A 595 8.35 -9.25 -17.27
CA VAL A 595 7.72 -10.55 -17.57
C VAL A 595 8.37 -11.66 -16.75
N GLU A 596 9.69 -11.72 -16.68
CA GLU A 596 10.40 -12.76 -15.91
C GLU A 596 10.10 -12.65 -14.41
N LYS A 597 10.12 -11.45 -13.82
CA LYS A 597 9.77 -11.23 -12.42
C LYS A 597 8.35 -11.74 -12.13
N SER A 598 7.37 -11.33 -12.91
CA SER A 598 5.97 -11.68 -12.68
C SER A 598 5.65 -13.14 -13.01
N SER A 599 6.47 -13.83 -13.84
CA SER A 599 6.32 -15.27 -14.14
C SER A 599 6.50 -16.19 -12.92
N ILE A 600 7.01 -15.66 -11.80
CA ILE A 600 7.14 -16.38 -10.52
C ILE A 600 5.83 -17.07 -10.12
N GLN A 601 4.70 -16.44 -10.40
CA GLN A 601 3.35 -16.96 -10.13
C GLN A 601 3.10 -18.28 -10.88
N ALA A 602 3.43 -18.34 -12.15
CA ALA A 602 3.24 -19.53 -12.98
C ALA A 602 4.20 -20.66 -12.61
N TYR A 603 5.45 -20.34 -12.27
CA TYR A 603 6.39 -21.32 -11.72
C TYR A 603 5.92 -21.88 -10.39
N TYR A 604 5.36 -21.05 -9.51
CA TYR A 604 4.79 -21.50 -8.24
C TYR A 604 3.55 -22.36 -8.45
N LEU A 605 2.67 -22.03 -9.38
CA LEU A 605 1.53 -22.85 -9.76
C LEU A 605 1.96 -24.24 -10.29
N CYS A 606 3.04 -24.30 -11.10
CA CYS A 606 3.67 -25.55 -11.52
C CYS A 606 4.28 -26.33 -10.35
N HIS A 607 4.85 -25.64 -9.35
CA HIS A 607 5.29 -26.27 -8.12
C HIS A 607 4.13 -26.93 -7.39
N LEU A 608 3.01 -26.25 -7.20
CA LEU A 608 1.85 -26.81 -6.49
C LEU A 608 1.31 -28.09 -7.15
N SER A 609 1.20 -28.11 -8.48
CA SER A 609 0.52 -29.19 -9.24
C SER A 609 1.44 -30.29 -9.77
N GLY A 610 2.77 -30.08 -9.82
CA GLY A 610 3.74 -30.98 -10.42
C GLY A 610 3.96 -32.31 -9.70
N SER A 611 4.60 -33.26 -10.35
CA SER A 611 5.20 -34.45 -9.71
C SER A 611 6.28 -34.05 -8.72
N SER A 612 6.71 -34.95 -7.82
CA SER A 612 7.73 -34.63 -6.82
C SER A 612 9.02 -34.03 -7.40
N ALA A 613 9.47 -34.53 -8.56
CA ALA A 613 10.65 -33.99 -9.23
C ALA A 613 10.40 -32.60 -9.84
N GLU A 614 9.23 -32.40 -10.44
CA GLU A 614 8.83 -31.10 -11.02
C GLU A 614 8.62 -30.06 -9.93
N ARG A 615 8.01 -30.40 -8.80
CA ARG A 615 7.83 -29.50 -7.66
C ARG A 615 9.18 -28.93 -7.21
N ILE A 616 10.20 -29.77 -7.05
CA ILE A 616 11.54 -29.32 -6.67
C ILE A 616 12.15 -28.44 -7.77
N LYS A 617 12.03 -28.83 -9.05
CA LYS A 617 12.54 -28.04 -10.19
C LYS A 617 11.95 -26.64 -10.20
N TYR A 618 10.64 -26.53 -10.12
CA TYR A 618 9.96 -25.24 -10.22
C TYR A 618 10.17 -24.37 -8.97
N LEU A 619 10.22 -24.97 -7.78
CA LEU A 619 10.54 -24.25 -6.56
C LEU A 619 11.94 -23.64 -6.61
N LYS A 620 12.93 -24.36 -7.14
CA LYS A 620 14.29 -23.80 -7.37
C LYS A 620 14.28 -22.60 -8.33
N LYS A 621 13.42 -22.61 -9.36
CA LYS A 621 13.27 -21.43 -10.25
C LYS A 621 12.62 -20.28 -9.51
N VAL A 622 11.58 -20.51 -8.68
CA VAL A 622 11.00 -19.49 -7.81
C VAL A 622 12.06 -18.85 -6.92
N TYR A 623 12.90 -19.64 -6.25
CA TYR A 623 14.00 -19.11 -5.43
C TYR A 623 14.98 -18.25 -6.24
N ALA A 624 15.39 -18.74 -7.41
CA ALA A 624 16.32 -17.99 -8.27
C ALA A 624 15.74 -16.64 -8.73
N LEU A 625 14.43 -16.59 -8.98
CA LEU A 625 13.73 -15.34 -9.30
C LEU A 625 13.64 -14.41 -8.09
N CYS A 626 13.34 -14.97 -6.91
CA CYS A 626 13.34 -14.18 -5.67
C CYS A 626 14.70 -13.54 -5.41
N GLU A 627 15.78 -14.30 -5.53
CA GLU A 627 17.15 -13.81 -5.37
C GLU A 627 17.49 -12.74 -6.41
N LYS A 628 17.13 -12.95 -7.69
CA LYS A 628 17.40 -12.01 -8.77
C LYS A 628 16.69 -10.67 -8.59
N TYR A 629 15.44 -10.68 -8.13
CA TYR A 629 14.57 -9.51 -8.05
C TYR A 629 14.36 -8.96 -6.63
N GLY A 630 15.11 -9.44 -5.65
CA GLY A 630 15.04 -8.93 -4.28
C GLY A 630 13.71 -9.23 -3.56
N ILE A 631 13.03 -10.33 -3.92
CA ILE A 631 11.79 -10.76 -3.26
C ILE A 631 12.17 -11.51 -1.98
N GLU A 632 12.08 -10.85 -0.84
CA GLU A 632 12.60 -11.36 0.43
C GLU A 632 11.58 -12.17 1.23
N TYR A 633 10.28 -12.05 0.93
CA TYR A 633 9.21 -12.68 1.70
C TYR A 633 8.32 -13.55 0.80
N TYR A 634 7.87 -14.69 1.32
CA TYR A 634 6.97 -15.60 0.59
C TYR A 634 5.54 -15.58 1.11
N LYS A 635 5.32 -15.06 2.32
CA LYS A 635 4.01 -14.79 2.91
C LYS A 635 4.13 -13.73 4.02
N TYR A 636 3.00 -13.32 4.59
CA TYR A 636 2.94 -12.29 5.61
C TYR A 636 3.99 -12.50 6.70
N VAL A 637 4.89 -11.51 6.87
CA VAL A 637 6.01 -11.46 7.83
C VAL A 637 6.91 -12.71 7.89
N GLN A 638 6.87 -13.58 6.89
CA GLN A 638 7.76 -14.73 6.82
C GLN A 638 8.75 -14.56 5.65
N PRO A 639 10.03 -14.33 5.96
CA PRO A 639 11.05 -14.19 4.95
C PRO A 639 11.29 -15.52 4.23
N MET A 640 11.81 -15.42 3.00
CA MET A 640 12.27 -16.58 2.24
C MET A 640 13.26 -17.37 3.07
N PRO A 641 13.09 -18.69 3.22
CA PRO A 641 14.06 -19.52 3.89
C PRO A 641 15.38 -19.54 3.11
N ASP A 642 16.50 -19.64 3.82
CA ASP A 642 17.83 -19.74 3.21
C ASP A 642 17.91 -20.93 2.24
N SER A 643 18.16 -20.65 0.95
CA SER A 643 18.24 -21.64 -0.12
C SER A 643 19.41 -22.62 0.02
N SER A 644 20.43 -22.29 0.82
CA SER A 644 21.61 -23.15 1.07
C SER A 644 21.28 -24.37 1.95
N ASN A 645 20.15 -24.36 2.63
CA ASN A 645 19.73 -25.44 3.53
C ASN A 645 18.56 -26.25 2.92
N SER A 646 18.85 -27.47 2.45
CA SER A 646 17.87 -28.37 1.83
C SER A 646 16.68 -28.73 2.75
N ASN A 647 16.82 -28.58 4.08
CA ASN A 647 15.72 -28.78 5.03
C ASN A 647 14.75 -27.59 5.01
N ASN A 648 15.20 -26.38 4.66
CA ASN A 648 14.36 -25.20 4.55
C ASN A 648 13.51 -25.22 3.27
N LEU A 649 14.05 -25.77 2.17
CA LEU A 649 13.28 -26.05 0.96
C LEU A 649 12.10 -27.00 1.21
N ASN A 650 12.26 -27.97 2.13
CA ASN A 650 11.21 -28.91 2.50
C ASN A 650 10.10 -28.25 3.37
N SER A 651 10.36 -27.13 4.02
CA SER A 651 9.32 -26.42 4.81
C SER A 651 8.30 -25.66 3.93
N LEU A 652 8.64 -25.44 2.65
CA LEU A 652 7.72 -24.86 1.65
C LEU A 652 7.02 -25.93 0.81
N ILE A 653 7.36 -27.20 0.96
CA ILE A 653 6.73 -28.36 0.32
C ILE A 653 5.63 -28.90 1.21
#